data_f32e155453fdd9a10279b7cf64cabd87
#
_entry.id   f32e155453fdd9a10279b7cf64cabd87
#
_cell.length_a   1.000
_cell.length_b   1.000
_cell.length_c   1.000
_cell.angle_alpha   90.00
_cell.angle_beta   90.00
_cell.angle_gamma   90.00
#
_symmetry.space_group_name_H-M   'P 1'
#
loop_
_entity.id
_entity.type
_entity.pdbx_description
1 polymer ?
#
loop_
_entity_poly.entity_id
_entity_poly.type
_entity_poly.pdbx_seq_one_letter_code
_entity_poly.pdbx_strand_id
1 'polypeptide(L)'
;MKRIFFLDGSGPPFGHMLLALGGYLGGFDGNFLWNRIGAEYSTNVPVWSLRLLPALAGALSVPMAYQIVWELGFSHCAAVGAALLILIENSLITQSRLMLLESVLIFFNLLAVLSYLKFSNSQKHRPFSPSWWFWLMLTGVACSCAVSTKYVGVFTYLLVLGVAAAHAWHLIGDQTLSNVHVLCHLLARAVALLVVPVLGYLLFFYVHLLLLCRSGPHDQIMSSAFQASLEGGLARITQGQPLEVAYGSQVTLKNVFGQPVPCWLHSHQSTYPMIYENGRGSSHQQQVTCYPFKDVNNWWIVKDPGRHQLVVNNPPRPVRHGDIVQLVHGMTTRLLNTHDVAAPLSPHSQEVSCYIDHNVSMPAQNLWRLDIVNRESDTDVWKTILSEVRFVHVNTSAILKLSGAPLPDWGFRQLEVVGEKLSRGYHGSTVWNVEEHRYGRKKQLAAATGSSLTWCLLGSGPATLPRLPGQEQKERELELRSPAQMDASRNLSFMARFSELQWRMLTVRSDDSEHKYSSTPLDWVTLDTSIAYWLHPRTSAQIHLLGNIVIWASASLATLVYALLFVWYLLRRRRRVCDLPEDCWLRWALAGALCAGGWAVNYVPFFLMEKTLFLYHYLPALAFQILLLPVVLEHVSGRLCRSQLQRSCFGALVVAWFASACHVSNTLRPLTYGDRSLSPSELKALRWKDSWDILIRKY
;
A
#
# COMPACT_ATOMS: atom_id res chain seq x y z
N MET A 1 21.35 1.14 -6.94
CA MET A 1 19.88 1.06 -7.00
C MET A 1 19.35 2.08 -8.00
N LYS A 2 18.34 1.70 -8.80
CA LYS A 2 17.85 2.52 -9.93
C LYS A 2 16.98 3.72 -9.52
N ARG A 3 16.63 3.90 -8.23
CA ARG A 3 15.76 4.95 -7.67
C ARG A 3 14.38 5.04 -8.35
N ILE A 4 13.89 3.93 -8.91
CA ILE A 4 12.61 3.85 -9.61
C ILE A 4 11.49 3.86 -8.58
N PHE A 5 10.47 4.68 -8.79
CA PHE A 5 9.26 4.74 -7.96
C PHE A 5 8.55 3.38 -7.97
N PHE A 6 8.18 2.94 -6.80
CA PHE A 6 7.48 1.68 -6.57
C PHE A 6 6.34 1.90 -5.57
N LEU A 7 5.15 1.48 -5.94
CA LEU A 7 3.98 1.44 -5.07
C LEU A 7 3.78 0.01 -4.59
N ASP A 8 3.83 -0.20 -3.29
CA ASP A 8 3.48 -1.46 -2.66
C ASP A 8 2.12 -1.33 -1.95
N GLY A 9 1.15 -2.12 -2.39
CA GLY A 9 -0.16 -2.21 -1.74
C GLY A 9 -0.15 -3.03 -0.44
N SER A 10 0.96 -3.72 -0.12
CA SER A 10 1.07 -4.58 1.06
C SER A 10 1.35 -3.81 2.36
N GLY A 11 1.96 -2.64 2.29
CA GLY A 11 2.26 -1.86 3.49
C GLY A 11 3.19 -0.66 3.30
N PRO A 12 3.50 0.03 4.40
CA PRO A 12 4.40 1.17 4.42
C PRO A 12 5.84 0.81 4.00
N PRO A 13 6.66 1.79 3.55
CA PRO A 13 7.90 1.52 2.84
C PRO A 13 9.09 1.12 3.72
N PHE A 14 9.06 1.33 5.04
CA PHE A 14 10.23 1.20 5.92
C PHE A 14 10.87 -0.19 5.87
N GLY A 15 10.06 -1.25 5.93
CA GLY A 15 10.57 -2.62 5.86
C GLY A 15 11.34 -2.91 4.56
N HIS A 16 10.78 -2.49 3.42
CA HIS A 16 11.45 -2.62 2.12
C HIS A 16 12.69 -1.73 2.02
N MET A 17 12.68 -0.55 2.65
CA MET A 17 13.86 0.32 2.72
C MET A 17 15.00 -0.32 3.51
N LEU A 18 14.68 -1.05 4.59
CA LEU A 18 15.69 -1.81 5.35
C LEU A 18 16.31 -2.93 4.50
N LEU A 19 15.50 -3.72 3.79
CA LEU A 19 16.02 -4.73 2.87
C LEU A 19 16.87 -4.12 1.76
N ALA A 20 16.41 -2.99 1.20
CA ALA A 20 17.15 -2.24 0.19
C ALA A 20 18.48 -1.68 0.72
N LEU A 21 18.51 -1.24 1.99
CA LEU A 21 19.74 -0.82 2.66
C LEU A 21 20.73 -1.99 2.79
N GLY A 22 20.25 -3.17 3.17
CA GLY A 22 21.08 -4.39 3.21
C GLY A 22 21.69 -4.72 1.84
N GLY A 23 20.89 -4.63 0.78
CA GLY A 23 21.38 -4.80 -0.60
C GLY A 23 22.40 -3.74 -1.00
N TYR A 24 22.15 -2.48 -0.65
CA TYR A 24 23.08 -1.38 -0.93
C TYR A 24 24.44 -1.55 -0.23
N LEU A 25 24.42 -1.91 1.05
CA LEU A 25 25.65 -2.18 1.82
C LEU A 25 26.42 -3.40 1.29
N GLY A 26 25.69 -4.38 0.71
CA GLY A 26 26.29 -5.53 0.04
C GLY A 26 26.79 -5.27 -1.38
N GLY A 27 26.66 -4.05 -1.90
CA GLY A 27 27.12 -3.67 -3.24
C GLY A 27 26.17 -4.09 -4.38
N PHE A 28 24.89 -4.31 -4.09
CA PHE A 28 23.91 -4.67 -5.12
C PHE A 28 23.64 -3.51 -6.10
N ASP A 29 23.83 -3.77 -7.38
CA ASP A 29 23.65 -2.79 -8.47
C ASP A 29 22.17 -2.62 -8.91
N GLY A 30 21.28 -3.51 -8.49
CA GLY A 30 19.86 -3.52 -8.87
C GLY A 30 19.58 -4.20 -10.22
N ASN A 31 20.55 -4.87 -10.83
CA ASN A 31 20.41 -5.53 -12.13
C ASN A 31 20.09 -7.02 -12.00
N PHE A 32 18.94 -7.34 -11.42
CA PHE A 32 18.41 -8.71 -11.40
C PHE A 32 16.94 -8.70 -11.80
N LEU A 33 16.56 -9.61 -12.69
CA LEU A 33 15.18 -9.76 -13.14
C LEU A 33 14.43 -10.73 -12.22
N TRP A 34 13.56 -10.18 -11.37
CA TRP A 34 12.68 -10.93 -10.48
C TRP A 34 11.42 -11.45 -11.21
N ASN A 35 11.60 -12.08 -12.36
CA ASN A 35 10.50 -12.43 -13.27
C ASN A 35 9.82 -13.77 -12.96
N ARG A 36 10.44 -14.62 -12.15
CA ARG A 36 9.86 -15.92 -11.75
C ARG A 36 10.35 -16.36 -10.38
N ILE A 37 9.47 -17.05 -9.66
CA ILE A 37 9.82 -17.72 -8.41
C ILE A 37 10.77 -18.87 -8.71
N GLY A 38 11.85 -19.02 -7.91
CA GLY A 38 12.84 -20.06 -8.08
C GLY A 38 13.94 -19.78 -9.12
N ALA A 39 14.04 -18.53 -9.64
CA ALA A 39 15.18 -18.13 -10.44
C ALA A 39 16.48 -18.17 -9.61
N GLU A 40 17.55 -18.72 -10.19
CA GLU A 40 18.87 -18.74 -9.55
C GLU A 40 19.44 -17.32 -9.51
N TYR A 41 20.00 -16.94 -8.36
CA TYR A 41 20.64 -15.62 -8.20
C TYR A 41 21.94 -15.56 -9.02
N SER A 42 22.11 -14.48 -9.77
CA SER A 42 23.37 -14.17 -10.42
C SER A 42 24.44 -13.77 -9.39
N THR A 43 25.70 -13.86 -9.77
CA THR A 43 26.85 -13.57 -8.88
C THR A 43 26.89 -12.13 -8.33
N ASN A 44 26.22 -11.19 -9.01
CA ASN A 44 26.11 -9.80 -8.59
C ASN A 44 25.03 -9.55 -7.52
N VAL A 45 24.22 -10.56 -7.13
CA VAL A 45 23.23 -10.42 -6.05
C VAL A 45 23.86 -10.83 -4.71
N PRO A 46 24.08 -9.88 -3.78
CA PRO A 46 24.66 -10.19 -2.48
C PRO A 46 23.60 -10.76 -1.54
N VAL A 47 23.26 -12.04 -1.74
CA VAL A 47 22.19 -12.73 -0.99
C VAL A 47 22.40 -12.71 0.51
N TRP A 48 23.66 -12.79 0.96
CA TRP A 48 24.01 -12.77 2.38
C TRP A 48 23.63 -11.44 3.05
N SER A 49 23.86 -10.30 2.41
CA SER A 49 23.56 -8.98 2.98
C SER A 49 22.06 -8.68 2.94
N LEU A 50 21.35 -9.14 1.91
CA LEU A 50 19.90 -9.02 1.82
C LEU A 50 19.17 -9.84 2.90
N ARG A 51 19.74 -11.00 3.28
CA ARG A 51 19.18 -11.86 4.34
C ARG A 51 19.65 -11.49 5.74
N LEU A 52 20.70 -10.68 5.87
CA LEU A 52 21.31 -10.34 7.15
C LEU A 52 20.32 -9.64 8.11
N LEU A 53 19.59 -8.64 7.63
CA LEU A 53 18.66 -7.87 8.48
C LEU A 53 17.48 -8.71 9.00
N PRO A 54 16.74 -9.47 8.16
CA PRO A 54 15.75 -10.41 8.67
C PRO A 54 16.32 -11.44 9.65
N ALA A 55 17.51 -11.97 9.40
CA ALA A 55 18.18 -12.94 10.27
C ALA A 55 18.55 -12.33 11.63
N LEU A 56 19.09 -11.10 11.63
CA LEU A 56 19.39 -10.37 12.87
C LEU A 56 18.12 -10.09 13.67
N ALA A 57 17.05 -9.65 13.00
CA ALA A 57 15.76 -9.41 13.64
C ALA A 57 15.22 -10.67 14.31
N GLY A 58 15.26 -11.81 13.62
CA GLY A 58 14.88 -13.11 14.17
C GLY A 58 15.77 -13.55 15.35
N ALA A 59 17.09 -13.41 15.21
CA ALA A 59 18.03 -13.76 16.27
C ALA A 59 17.87 -12.90 17.51
N LEU A 60 17.68 -11.58 17.35
CA LEU A 60 17.45 -10.66 18.47
C LEU A 60 16.09 -10.84 19.16
N SER A 61 15.11 -11.41 18.47
CA SER A 61 13.81 -11.75 19.08
C SER A 61 13.95 -12.77 20.20
N VAL A 62 14.97 -13.65 20.16
CA VAL A 62 15.21 -14.66 21.21
C VAL A 62 15.58 -14.03 22.57
N PRO A 63 16.63 -13.20 22.71
CA PRO A 63 16.93 -12.56 23.98
C PRO A 63 15.85 -11.56 24.42
N MET A 64 15.10 -10.96 23.47
CA MET A 64 13.96 -10.11 23.84
C MET A 64 12.82 -10.91 24.47
N ALA A 65 12.53 -12.11 23.99
CA ALA A 65 11.55 -13.00 24.61
C ALA A 65 11.93 -13.33 26.04
N TYR A 66 13.21 -13.65 26.30
CA TYR A 66 13.73 -13.82 27.66
C TYR A 66 13.47 -12.57 28.53
N GLN A 67 13.88 -11.40 28.03
CA GLN A 67 13.77 -10.14 28.77
C GLN A 67 12.31 -9.76 29.06
N ILE A 68 11.40 -9.97 28.13
CA ILE A 68 9.97 -9.67 28.33
C ILE A 68 9.41 -10.47 29.49
N VAL A 69 9.63 -11.79 29.52
CA VAL A 69 9.13 -12.66 30.59
C VAL A 69 9.79 -12.34 31.92
N TRP A 70 11.09 -12.02 31.90
CA TRP A 70 11.82 -11.57 33.10
C TRP A 70 11.29 -10.22 33.64
N GLU A 71 11.08 -9.22 32.78
CA GLU A 71 10.54 -7.92 33.20
C GLU A 71 9.09 -7.98 33.68
N LEU A 72 8.33 -8.99 33.27
CA LEU A 72 7.00 -9.31 33.83
C LEU A 72 7.07 -9.89 35.25
N GLY A 73 8.27 -10.21 35.75
CA GLY A 73 8.51 -10.70 37.10
C GLY A 73 8.28 -12.19 37.28
N PHE A 74 8.45 -12.99 36.23
CA PHE A 74 8.45 -14.45 36.27
C PHE A 74 9.88 -15.01 36.45
N SER A 75 10.00 -16.31 36.70
CA SER A 75 11.29 -16.95 36.98
C SER A 75 12.22 -16.99 35.79
N HIS A 76 13.52 -17.15 36.03
CA HIS A 76 14.51 -17.40 34.97
C HIS A 76 14.17 -18.62 34.13
N CYS A 77 13.60 -19.68 34.74
CA CYS A 77 13.19 -20.88 34.01
C CYS A 77 12.11 -20.56 32.95
N ALA A 78 11.09 -19.77 33.31
CA ALA A 78 10.07 -19.33 32.36
C ALA A 78 10.65 -18.43 31.27
N ALA A 79 11.55 -17.51 31.65
CA ALA A 79 12.21 -16.62 30.70
C ALA A 79 13.08 -17.38 29.68
N VAL A 80 13.89 -18.33 30.17
CA VAL A 80 14.67 -19.24 29.30
C VAL A 80 13.75 -20.10 28.44
N GLY A 81 12.65 -20.61 28.99
CA GLY A 81 11.64 -21.37 28.26
C GLY A 81 11.07 -20.57 27.07
N ALA A 82 10.70 -19.30 27.28
CA ALA A 82 10.22 -18.41 26.20
C ALA A 82 11.27 -18.23 25.09
N ALA A 83 12.51 -17.95 25.47
CA ALA A 83 13.61 -17.78 24.52
C ALA A 83 13.87 -19.05 23.70
N LEU A 84 13.92 -20.20 24.34
CA LEU A 84 14.14 -21.48 23.68
C LEU A 84 12.98 -21.86 22.74
N LEU A 85 11.74 -21.57 23.10
CA LEU A 85 10.58 -21.82 22.25
C LEU A 85 10.61 -20.95 20.98
N ILE A 86 10.94 -19.67 21.08
CA ILE A 86 11.15 -18.79 19.92
C ILE A 86 12.30 -19.33 19.05
N LEU A 87 13.37 -19.81 19.66
CA LEU A 87 14.57 -20.34 18.96
C LEU A 87 14.29 -21.59 18.16
N ILE A 88 13.45 -22.51 18.66
CA ILE A 88 13.18 -23.81 18.02
C ILE A 88 11.91 -23.81 17.15
N GLU A 89 11.19 -22.70 17.07
CA GLU A 89 9.97 -22.60 16.26
C GLU A 89 10.31 -22.54 14.77
N ASN A 90 9.91 -23.56 14.02
CA ASN A 90 10.29 -23.75 12.60
C ASN A 90 9.80 -22.63 11.71
N SER A 91 8.57 -22.12 11.92
CA SER A 91 8.01 -21.05 11.09
C SER A 91 8.77 -19.74 11.26
N LEU A 92 9.15 -19.38 12.49
CA LEU A 92 9.94 -18.18 12.78
C LEU A 92 11.35 -18.29 12.20
N ILE A 93 11.97 -19.48 12.28
CA ILE A 93 13.26 -19.73 11.66
C ILE A 93 13.17 -19.57 10.13
N THR A 94 12.17 -20.18 9.49
CA THR A 94 11.99 -20.09 8.03
C THR A 94 11.84 -18.64 7.58
N GLN A 95 11.03 -17.86 8.29
CA GLN A 95 10.82 -16.44 7.97
C GLN A 95 12.08 -15.59 8.15
N SER A 96 12.86 -15.83 9.19
CA SER A 96 14.08 -15.06 9.46
C SER A 96 15.22 -15.35 8.48
N ARG A 97 15.22 -16.51 7.82
CA ARG A 97 16.26 -16.90 6.85
C ARG A 97 16.02 -16.38 5.43
N LEU A 98 14.84 -15.91 5.14
CA LEU A 98 14.44 -15.40 3.82
C LEU A 98 14.38 -13.87 3.82
N MET A 99 14.33 -13.29 2.63
CA MET A 99 14.20 -11.81 2.45
C MET A 99 12.75 -11.39 2.65
N LEU A 100 12.23 -11.59 3.87
CA LEU A 100 10.83 -11.33 4.23
C LEU A 100 10.74 -10.34 5.38
N LEU A 101 9.60 -9.66 5.51
CA LEU A 101 9.41 -8.55 6.46
C LEU A 101 8.86 -8.99 7.82
N GLU A 102 8.31 -10.20 7.91
CA GLU A 102 7.64 -10.68 9.13
C GLU A 102 8.58 -10.74 10.33
N SER A 103 9.81 -11.18 10.15
CA SER A 103 10.82 -11.24 11.22
C SER A 103 11.16 -9.84 11.74
N VAL A 104 11.24 -8.86 10.84
CA VAL A 104 11.49 -7.46 11.18
C VAL A 104 10.30 -6.87 11.94
N LEU A 105 9.07 -7.18 11.50
CA LEU A 105 7.84 -6.78 12.18
C LEU A 105 7.77 -7.36 13.60
N ILE A 106 8.02 -8.67 13.77
CA ILE A 106 8.01 -9.33 15.07
C ILE A 106 9.07 -8.72 16.01
N PHE A 107 10.26 -8.45 15.48
CA PHE A 107 11.32 -7.78 16.23
C PHE A 107 10.85 -6.42 16.78
N PHE A 108 10.26 -5.55 15.96
CA PHE A 108 9.79 -4.24 16.43
C PHE A 108 8.60 -4.34 17.36
N ASN A 109 7.69 -5.31 17.15
CA ASN A 109 6.59 -5.59 18.06
C ASN A 109 7.10 -6.00 19.46
N LEU A 110 8.05 -6.93 19.51
CA LEU A 110 8.65 -7.36 20.77
C LEU A 110 9.48 -6.24 21.43
N LEU A 111 10.21 -5.46 20.62
CA LEU A 111 10.97 -4.31 21.10
C LEU A 111 10.06 -3.23 21.72
N ALA A 112 8.90 -2.96 21.13
CA ALA A 112 7.93 -2.01 21.66
C ALA A 112 7.40 -2.47 23.01
N VAL A 113 7.04 -3.75 23.13
CA VAL A 113 6.55 -4.32 24.41
C VAL A 113 7.66 -4.35 25.46
N LEU A 114 8.87 -4.79 25.11
CA LEU A 114 10.02 -4.81 26.01
C LEU A 114 10.38 -3.41 26.53
N SER A 115 10.47 -2.45 25.62
CA SER A 115 10.79 -1.06 25.96
C SER A 115 9.75 -0.47 26.91
N TYR A 116 8.47 -0.75 26.65
CA TYR A 116 7.38 -0.30 27.49
C TYR A 116 7.44 -0.94 28.89
N LEU A 117 7.75 -2.24 29.00
CA LEU A 117 7.94 -2.91 30.28
C LEU A 117 9.10 -2.33 31.08
N LYS A 118 10.24 -2.12 30.45
CA LYS A 118 11.41 -1.48 31.08
C LYS A 118 11.11 -0.05 31.51
N PHE A 119 10.37 0.71 30.69
CA PHE A 119 9.86 2.02 31.07
C PHE A 119 8.96 1.94 32.32
N SER A 120 7.98 1.02 32.32
CA SER A 120 7.06 0.83 33.46
C SER A 120 7.80 0.44 34.73
N ASN A 121 8.80 -0.44 34.66
CA ASN A 121 9.62 -0.83 35.78
C ASN A 121 10.54 0.32 36.25
N SER A 122 11.14 1.09 35.33
CA SER A 122 11.92 2.27 35.68
C SER A 122 11.10 3.35 36.38
N GLN A 123 9.82 3.50 36.02
CA GLN A 123 8.91 4.43 36.68
C GLN A 123 8.68 4.14 38.14
N LYS A 124 8.66 2.86 38.54
CA LYS A 124 8.48 2.47 39.94
C LYS A 124 9.65 2.90 40.83
N HIS A 125 10.84 3.00 40.27
CA HIS A 125 12.07 3.28 41.02
C HIS A 125 12.53 4.72 40.92
N ARG A 126 12.60 5.28 39.69
CA ARG A 126 13.13 6.62 39.43
C ARG A 126 12.40 7.27 38.25
N PRO A 127 11.22 7.88 38.44
CA PRO A 127 10.53 8.62 37.39
C PRO A 127 11.39 9.79 36.89
N PHE A 128 11.26 10.13 35.62
CA PHE A 128 11.99 11.18 34.87
C PHE A 128 13.51 11.01 34.83
N SER A 129 14.05 9.85 35.20
CA SER A 129 15.48 9.55 35.02
C SER A 129 15.85 9.41 33.53
N PRO A 130 17.14 9.52 33.13
CA PRO A 130 17.57 9.29 31.76
C PRO A 130 17.15 7.92 31.22
N SER A 131 17.21 6.88 32.06
CA SER A 131 16.74 5.52 31.70
C SER A 131 15.23 5.49 31.42
N TRP A 132 14.43 6.18 32.24
CA TRP A 132 13.00 6.31 32.04
C TRP A 132 12.66 6.97 30.70
N TRP A 133 13.31 8.10 30.34
CA TRP A 133 13.15 8.78 29.07
C TRP A 133 13.61 7.92 27.91
N PHE A 134 14.74 7.25 28.03
CA PHE A 134 15.27 6.37 26.98
C PHE A 134 14.28 5.27 26.62
N TRP A 135 13.75 4.55 27.60
CA TRP A 135 12.84 3.44 27.36
C TRP A 135 11.47 3.92 26.83
N LEU A 136 10.98 5.05 27.32
CA LEU A 136 9.74 5.65 26.83
C LEU A 136 9.87 6.09 25.37
N MET A 137 10.93 6.79 25.02
CA MET A 137 11.20 7.22 23.64
C MET A 137 11.44 6.02 22.71
N LEU A 138 12.20 5.02 23.16
CA LEU A 138 12.43 3.79 22.40
C LEU A 138 11.12 3.05 22.13
N THR A 139 10.17 3.07 23.07
CA THR A 139 8.83 2.50 22.84
C THR A 139 8.13 3.18 21.66
N GLY A 140 8.14 4.52 21.65
CA GLY A 140 7.54 5.29 20.54
C GLY A 140 8.22 5.01 19.20
N VAL A 141 9.54 4.97 19.17
CA VAL A 141 10.32 4.65 17.95
C VAL A 141 10.04 3.23 17.49
N ALA A 142 10.03 2.25 18.39
CA ALA A 142 9.73 0.86 18.06
C ALA A 142 8.31 0.69 17.49
N CYS A 143 7.32 1.38 18.08
CA CYS A 143 5.95 1.41 17.53
C CYS A 143 5.91 2.05 16.13
N SER A 144 6.62 3.15 15.94
CA SER A 144 6.74 3.78 14.62
C SER A 144 7.33 2.83 13.58
N CYS A 145 8.42 2.14 13.92
CA CYS A 145 9.05 1.17 13.05
C CYS A 145 8.14 -0.03 12.74
N ALA A 146 7.40 -0.54 13.73
CA ALA A 146 6.45 -1.63 13.55
C ALA A 146 5.34 -1.26 12.55
N VAL A 147 4.69 -0.10 12.77
CA VAL A 147 3.64 0.43 11.86
C VAL A 147 4.20 0.70 10.48
N SER A 148 5.42 1.25 10.39
CA SER A 148 6.07 1.60 9.12
C SER A 148 6.65 0.41 8.37
N THR A 149 6.78 -0.76 9.01
CA THR A 149 7.18 -2.02 8.36
C THR A 149 5.99 -2.67 7.66
N LYS A 150 4.86 -2.78 8.36
CA LYS A 150 3.58 -3.30 7.84
C LYS A 150 2.41 -2.66 8.59
N TYR A 151 1.27 -2.44 7.93
CA TYR A 151 0.05 -1.93 8.58
C TYR A 151 -0.39 -2.78 9.79
N VAL A 152 -0.13 -4.08 9.75
CA VAL A 152 -0.42 -5.01 10.87
C VAL A 152 0.29 -4.59 12.17
N GLY A 153 1.41 -3.88 12.10
CA GLY A 153 2.11 -3.31 13.26
C GLY A 153 1.25 -2.34 14.09
N VAL A 154 0.20 -1.76 13.49
CA VAL A 154 -0.80 -0.93 14.21
C VAL A 154 -1.44 -1.70 15.36
N PHE A 155 -1.67 -2.98 15.23
CA PHE A 155 -2.33 -3.78 16.28
C PHE A 155 -1.49 -3.85 17.57
N THR A 156 -0.19 -4.07 17.44
CA THR A 156 0.72 -4.03 18.58
C THR A 156 0.87 -2.60 19.13
N TYR A 157 0.87 -1.59 18.26
CA TYR A 157 0.86 -0.19 18.71
C TYR A 157 -0.39 0.15 19.52
N LEU A 158 -1.57 -0.29 19.11
CA LEU A 158 -2.82 -0.13 19.87
C LEU A 158 -2.80 -0.87 21.21
N LEU A 159 -2.18 -2.05 21.26
CA LEU A 159 -1.95 -2.77 22.51
C LEU A 159 -1.13 -1.94 23.50
N VAL A 160 0.01 -1.41 23.05
CA VAL A 160 0.89 -0.57 23.88
C VAL A 160 0.15 0.69 24.33
N LEU A 161 -0.61 1.35 23.46
CA LEU A 161 -1.45 2.50 23.82
C LEU A 161 -2.52 2.13 24.85
N GLY A 162 -3.18 0.99 24.71
CA GLY A 162 -4.19 0.51 25.66
C GLY A 162 -3.60 0.29 27.07
N VAL A 163 -2.45 -0.38 27.15
CA VAL A 163 -1.74 -0.58 28.42
C VAL A 163 -1.24 0.75 28.99
N ALA A 164 -0.72 1.65 28.14
CA ALA A 164 -0.30 2.98 28.56
C ALA A 164 -1.46 3.83 29.09
N ALA A 165 -2.62 3.74 28.46
CA ALA A 165 -3.84 4.41 28.91
C ALA A 165 -4.33 3.87 30.27
N ALA A 166 -4.30 2.56 30.48
CA ALA A 166 -4.63 1.95 31.77
C ALA A 166 -3.67 2.43 32.87
N HIS A 167 -2.36 2.45 32.60
CA HIS A 167 -1.38 2.99 33.54
C HIS A 167 -1.57 4.50 33.78
N ALA A 168 -1.91 5.28 32.76
CA ALA A 168 -2.22 6.71 32.92
C ALA A 168 -3.46 6.92 33.76
N TRP A 169 -4.48 6.08 33.60
CA TRP A 169 -5.69 6.11 34.43
C TRP A 169 -5.40 5.87 35.90
N HIS A 170 -4.53 4.90 36.21
CA HIS A 170 -4.09 4.66 37.60
C HIS A 170 -3.31 5.86 38.17
N LEU A 171 -2.45 6.51 37.35
CA LEU A 171 -1.73 7.71 37.79
C LEU A 171 -2.66 8.90 38.09
N ILE A 172 -3.73 9.08 37.33
CA ILE A 172 -4.73 10.13 37.59
C ILE A 172 -5.46 9.89 38.90
N GLY A 173 -5.68 8.61 39.25
CA GLY A 173 -6.35 8.23 40.51
C GLY A 173 -5.46 8.28 41.76
N ASP A 174 -4.15 8.44 41.58
CA ASP A 174 -3.18 8.45 42.70
C ASP A 174 -3.13 9.84 43.35
N GLN A 175 -3.80 9.99 44.48
CA GLN A 175 -3.86 11.23 45.24
C GLN A 175 -2.53 11.62 45.94
N THR A 176 -1.54 10.73 45.95
CA THR A 176 -0.21 11.03 46.53
C THR A 176 0.63 11.89 45.61
N LEU A 177 0.29 11.95 44.29
CA LEU A 177 1.00 12.74 43.30
C LEU A 177 0.38 14.13 43.14
N SER A 178 1.25 15.13 43.00
CA SER A 178 0.82 16.48 42.63
C SER A 178 0.22 16.50 41.20
N ASN A 179 -0.82 17.32 40.99
CA ASN A 179 -1.44 17.49 39.66
C ASN A 179 -0.44 17.87 38.59
N VAL A 180 0.60 18.65 38.90
CA VAL A 180 1.67 19.04 37.95
C VAL A 180 2.49 17.80 37.57
N HIS A 181 2.81 16.92 38.51
CA HIS A 181 3.52 15.67 38.22
C HIS A 181 2.71 14.75 37.33
N VAL A 182 1.41 14.60 37.63
CA VAL A 182 0.50 13.82 36.79
C VAL A 182 0.46 14.39 35.36
N LEU A 183 0.34 15.72 35.21
CA LEU A 183 0.35 16.37 33.93
C LEU A 183 1.67 16.13 33.14
N CYS A 184 2.82 16.26 33.81
CA CYS A 184 4.12 15.95 33.22
C CYS A 184 4.22 14.50 32.73
N HIS A 185 3.72 13.54 33.51
CA HIS A 185 3.67 12.12 33.10
C HIS A 185 2.76 11.90 31.87
N LEU A 186 1.60 12.56 31.81
CA LEU A 186 0.68 12.45 30.69
C LEU A 186 1.27 13.08 29.43
N LEU A 187 1.85 14.28 29.55
CA LEU A 187 2.51 14.96 28.43
C LEU A 187 3.69 14.14 27.88
N ALA A 188 4.54 13.61 28.76
CA ALA A 188 5.67 12.78 28.31
C ALA A 188 5.20 11.54 27.53
N ARG A 189 4.15 10.86 28.02
CA ARG A 189 3.55 9.72 27.28
C ARG A 189 2.91 10.15 25.98
N ALA A 190 2.19 11.26 25.96
CA ALA A 190 1.58 11.78 24.75
C ALA A 190 2.65 12.11 23.68
N VAL A 191 3.72 12.78 24.07
CA VAL A 191 4.82 13.07 23.15
C VAL A 191 5.47 11.77 22.65
N ALA A 192 5.86 10.87 23.53
CA ALA A 192 6.60 9.67 23.15
C ALA A 192 5.73 8.65 22.38
N LEU A 193 4.45 8.49 22.76
CA LEU A 193 3.60 7.43 22.20
C LEU A 193 2.64 7.91 21.11
N LEU A 194 2.44 9.22 20.93
CA LEU A 194 1.60 9.76 19.85
C LEU A 194 2.42 10.58 18.87
N VAL A 195 3.20 11.56 19.35
CA VAL A 195 3.93 12.46 18.45
C VAL A 195 5.11 11.76 17.78
N VAL A 196 5.94 11.04 18.55
CA VAL A 196 7.13 10.33 18.00
C VAL A 196 6.75 9.29 16.94
N PRO A 197 5.74 8.41 17.12
CA PRO A 197 5.33 7.46 16.08
C PRO A 197 4.85 8.15 14.80
N VAL A 198 4.08 9.21 14.91
CA VAL A 198 3.59 9.96 13.74
C VAL A 198 4.73 10.62 13.00
N LEU A 199 5.65 11.31 13.71
CA LEU A 199 6.82 11.94 13.09
C LEU A 199 7.74 10.91 12.43
N GLY A 200 7.97 9.76 13.07
CA GLY A 200 8.74 8.67 12.50
C GLY A 200 8.11 8.09 11.24
N TYR A 201 6.79 7.89 11.25
CA TYR A 201 6.04 7.44 10.08
C TYR A 201 6.17 8.41 8.91
N LEU A 202 5.97 9.71 9.15
CA LEU A 202 6.15 10.76 8.14
C LEU A 202 7.59 10.83 7.63
N LEU A 203 8.57 10.68 8.53
CA LEU A 203 10.00 10.67 8.17
C LEU A 203 10.33 9.51 7.22
N PHE A 204 9.84 8.30 7.47
CA PHE A 204 10.07 7.17 6.58
C PHE A 204 9.47 7.38 5.20
N PHE A 205 8.27 7.94 5.11
CA PHE A 205 7.67 8.31 3.81
C PHE A 205 8.43 9.47 3.13
N TYR A 206 8.92 10.44 3.90
CA TYR A 206 9.73 11.52 3.36
C TYR A 206 11.02 10.97 2.71
N VAL A 207 11.74 10.10 3.42
CA VAL A 207 12.95 9.46 2.90
C VAL A 207 12.63 8.57 1.70
N HIS A 208 11.51 7.83 1.72
CA HIS A 208 11.06 7.01 0.60
C HIS A 208 10.84 7.84 -0.67
N LEU A 209 10.08 8.94 -0.57
CA LEU A 209 9.80 9.84 -1.70
C LEU A 209 11.04 10.62 -2.17
N LEU A 210 12.02 10.85 -1.29
CA LEU A 210 13.30 11.47 -1.62
C LEU A 210 14.21 10.49 -2.40
N LEU A 211 14.22 9.22 -2.01
CA LEU A 211 15.08 8.21 -2.64
C LEU A 211 14.51 7.71 -3.96
N LEU A 212 13.19 7.52 -4.06
CA LEU A 212 12.52 6.98 -5.24
C LEU A 212 11.96 8.10 -6.11
N CYS A 213 12.85 8.85 -6.73
CA CYS A 213 12.53 10.04 -7.52
C CYS A 213 12.36 9.79 -9.02
N ARG A 214 12.61 8.57 -9.53
CA ARG A 214 12.53 8.26 -10.97
C ARG A 214 11.23 7.57 -11.34
N SER A 215 10.68 7.93 -12.50
CA SER A 215 9.51 7.29 -13.10
C SER A 215 9.71 5.79 -13.33
N GLY A 216 8.64 5.01 -13.16
CA GLY A 216 8.63 3.55 -13.30
C GLY A 216 7.24 3.00 -13.62
N PRO A 217 7.08 1.68 -13.77
CA PRO A 217 5.80 1.08 -14.18
C PRO A 217 4.66 1.29 -13.16
N HIS A 218 4.98 1.54 -11.89
CA HIS A 218 3.98 1.74 -10.83
C HIS A 218 3.50 3.19 -10.70
N ASP A 219 4.08 4.14 -11.44
CA ASP A 219 3.66 5.54 -11.38
C ASP A 219 2.35 5.81 -12.13
N GLN A 220 1.96 4.95 -13.06
CA GLN A 220 0.73 5.11 -13.86
C GLN A 220 -0.55 5.16 -13.03
N ILE A 221 -0.54 4.56 -11.83
CA ILE A 221 -1.67 4.57 -10.89
C ILE A 221 -1.80 5.92 -10.17
N MET A 222 -0.71 6.69 -10.13
CA MET A 222 -0.66 8.00 -9.48
C MET A 222 -1.25 9.09 -10.38
N SER A 223 -1.62 10.22 -9.78
CA SER A 223 -2.07 11.39 -10.54
C SER A 223 -1.01 11.90 -11.51
N SER A 224 -1.44 12.59 -12.56
CA SER A 224 -0.51 13.18 -13.53
C SER A 224 0.42 14.21 -12.89
N ALA A 225 -0.04 14.92 -11.84
CA ALA A 225 0.78 15.84 -11.06
C ALA A 225 1.90 15.10 -10.30
N PHE A 226 1.58 13.97 -9.68
CA PHE A 226 2.58 13.14 -9.01
C PHE A 226 3.60 12.59 -10.00
N GLN A 227 3.14 12.04 -11.14
CA GLN A 227 4.01 11.51 -12.20
C GLN A 227 4.96 12.58 -12.76
N ALA A 228 4.46 13.80 -12.99
CA ALA A 228 5.26 14.92 -13.46
C ALA A 228 6.27 15.44 -12.42
N SER A 229 6.10 15.11 -11.14
CA SER A 229 7.06 15.41 -10.06
C SER A 229 8.24 14.43 -10.01
N LEU A 230 8.17 13.30 -10.74
CA LEU A 230 9.25 12.30 -10.82
C LEU A 230 10.21 12.62 -11.97
N GLU A 231 11.46 12.21 -11.85
CA GLU A 231 12.47 12.34 -12.91
C GLU A 231 12.21 11.34 -14.06
N GLY A 232 12.11 11.84 -15.28
CA GLY A 232 11.85 11.02 -16.46
C GLY A 232 10.34 10.86 -16.76
N GLY A 233 9.96 9.88 -17.54
CA GLY A 233 8.56 9.59 -17.86
C GLY A 233 7.75 10.82 -18.30
N LEU A 234 6.63 11.08 -17.60
CA LEU A 234 5.74 12.19 -17.90
C LEU A 234 6.43 13.55 -17.75
N ALA A 235 7.28 13.74 -16.75
CA ALA A 235 8.02 15.00 -16.57
C ALA A 235 8.87 15.38 -17.78
N ARG A 236 9.52 14.39 -18.42
CA ARG A 236 10.29 14.61 -19.65
C ARG A 236 9.40 14.98 -20.84
N ILE A 237 8.24 14.36 -20.95
CA ILE A 237 7.29 14.62 -22.04
C ILE A 237 6.66 16.01 -21.89
N THR A 238 6.39 16.41 -20.64
CA THR A 238 5.68 17.66 -20.31
C THR A 238 6.61 18.85 -20.06
N GLN A 239 7.91 18.65 -20.15
CA GLN A 239 8.89 19.72 -19.96
C GLN A 239 8.70 20.84 -20.98
N GLY A 240 8.56 22.08 -20.50
CA GLY A 240 8.37 23.24 -21.37
C GLY A 240 6.96 23.43 -21.91
N GLN A 241 5.96 22.66 -21.45
CA GLN A 241 4.57 22.90 -21.80
C GLN A 241 4.04 24.20 -21.16
N PRO A 242 3.12 24.90 -21.85
CA PRO A 242 2.44 26.03 -21.23
C PRO A 242 1.66 25.60 -20.01
N LEU A 243 1.71 26.41 -18.94
CA LEU A 243 0.98 26.13 -17.71
C LEU A 243 -0.53 26.33 -17.89
N GLU A 244 -0.93 27.39 -18.58
CA GLU A 244 -2.33 27.77 -18.74
C GLU A 244 -2.90 27.26 -20.07
N VAL A 245 -4.06 26.59 -19.99
CA VAL A 245 -4.79 26.17 -21.19
C VAL A 245 -5.52 27.37 -21.75
N ALA A 246 -5.23 27.72 -23.01
CA ALA A 246 -5.85 28.83 -23.73
C ALA A 246 -6.78 28.30 -24.83
N TYR A 247 -7.70 29.15 -25.29
CA TYR A 247 -8.49 28.85 -26.49
C TYR A 247 -7.58 28.65 -27.71
N GLY A 248 -7.80 27.58 -28.45
CA GLY A 248 -6.95 27.12 -29.56
C GLY A 248 -5.87 26.13 -29.15
N SER A 249 -5.70 25.83 -27.85
CA SER A 249 -4.76 24.83 -27.36
C SER A 249 -5.12 23.42 -27.80
N GLN A 250 -4.10 22.63 -28.07
CA GLN A 250 -4.21 21.19 -28.25
C GLN A 250 -3.90 20.49 -26.93
N VAL A 251 -4.80 19.65 -26.44
CA VAL A 251 -4.70 18.97 -25.16
C VAL A 251 -5.02 17.48 -25.27
N THR A 252 -4.42 16.68 -24.39
CA THR A 252 -4.89 15.31 -24.13
C THR A 252 -5.60 15.28 -22.78
N LEU A 253 -6.76 14.62 -22.74
CA LEU A 253 -7.61 14.56 -21.55
C LEU A 253 -7.57 13.16 -20.94
N LYS A 254 -6.93 13.02 -19.78
CA LYS A 254 -6.85 11.77 -19.01
C LYS A 254 -7.95 11.72 -17.97
N ASN A 255 -8.61 10.57 -17.81
CA ASN A 255 -9.57 10.39 -16.73
C ASN A 255 -8.83 10.20 -15.38
N VAL A 256 -9.22 10.98 -14.37
CA VAL A 256 -8.57 10.98 -13.05
C VAL A 256 -8.86 9.70 -12.26
N PHE A 257 -10.02 9.09 -12.46
CA PHE A 257 -10.42 7.86 -11.76
C PHE A 257 -9.49 6.67 -12.10
N GLY A 258 -9.09 6.56 -13.38
CA GLY A 258 -8.11 5.58 -13.84
C GLY A 258 -8.48 4.12 -13.64
N GLN A 259 -9.77 3.79 -13.51
CA GLN A 259 -10.26 2.42 -13.36
C GLN A 259 -11.23 2.07 -14.49
N PRO A 260 -11.18 0.83 -15.03
CA PRO A 260 -10.30 -0.28 -14.64
C PRO A 260 -8.83 -0.07 -14.98
N VAL A 261 -8.52 0.81 -15.96
CA VAL A 261 -7.17 1.19 -16.36
C VAL A 261 -7.11 2.68 -16.64
N PRO A 262 -5.94 3.35 -16.45
CA PRO A 262 -5.75 4.74 -16.88
C PRO A 262 -6.04 4.87 -18.37
N CYS A 263 -6.83 5.86 -18.77
CA CYS A 263 -7.20 6.06 -20.15
C CYS A 263 -7.39 7.54 -20.50
N TRP A 264 -7.28 7.85 -21.80
CA TRP A 264 -7.42 9.19 -22.37
C TRP A 264 -8.66 9.27 -23.26
N LEU A 265 -9.32 10.43 -23.25
CA LEU A 265 -10.43 10.70 -24.15
C LEU A 265 -9.97 10.54 -25.61
N HIS A 266 -10.60 9.64 -26.33
CA HIS A 266 -10.19 9.16 -27.64
C HIS A 266 -11.34 9.19 -28.62
N SER A 267 -11.04 9.43 -29.90
CA SER A 267 -12.02 9.28 -30.96
C SER A 267 -11.31 8.83 -32.25
N HIS A 268 -12.02 8.10 -33.11
CA HIS A 268 -11.51 7.62 -34.41
C HIS A 268 -12.62 7.67 -35.47
N GLN A 269 -12.28 7.42 -36.73
CA GLN A 269 -13.24 7.58 -37.87
C GLN A 269 -14.43 6.61 -37.83
N SER A 270 -14.33 5.48 -37.09
CA SER A 270 -15.42 4.51 -37.02
C SER A 270 -16.63 5.12 -36.33
N THR A 271 -17.82 4.76 -36.80
CA THR A 271 -19.09 5.21 -36.24
C THR A 271 -19.72 4.15 -35.33
N TYR A 272 -20.62 4.56 -34.48
CA TYR A 272 -21.48 3.63 -33.76
C TYR A 272 -22.31 2.79 -34.74
N PRO A 273 -22.60 1.50 -34.45
CA PRO A 273 -23.47 0.69 -35.30
C PRO A 273 -24.87 1.28 -35.33
N MET A 274 -25.61 1.14 -36.41
CA MET A 274 -26.99 1.70 -36.52
C MET A 274 -27.91 1.17 -35.42
N ILE A 275 -27.75 -0.10 -35.08
CA ILE A 275 -28.52 -0.79 -34.02
C ILE A 275 -27.52 -1.49 -33.11
N TYR A 276 -27.64 -1.28 -31.81
CA TYR A 276 -26.85 -1.98 -30.81
C TYR A 276 -27.35 -3.43 -30.61
N GLU A 277 -26.52 -4.27 -29.98
CA GLU A 277 -26.85 -5.68 -29.71
C GLU A 277 -28.15 -5.85 -28.90
N ASN A 278 -28.53 -4.86 -28.11
CA ASN A 278 -29.78 -4.82 -27.35
C ASN A 278 -31.01 -4.36 -28.16
N GLY A 279 -30.87 -4.19 -29.48
CA GLY A 279 -31.95 -3.79 -30.40
C GLY A 279 -32.26 -2.29 -30.42
N ARG A 280 -31.52 -1.45 -29.67
CA ARG A 280 -31.72 0.00 -29.67
C ARG A 280 -30.96 0.67 -30.83
N GLY A 281 -31.54 1.73 -31.38
CA GLY A 281 -30.87 2.58 -32.36
C GLY A 281 -29.80 3.46 -31.73
N SER A 282 -28.74 3.75 -32.47
CA SER A 282 -27.69 4.72 -32.13
C SER A 282 -27.81 5.99 -32.94
N SER A 283 -26.94 6.96 -32.70
CA SER A 283 -26.78 8.15 -33.54
C SER A 283 -26.08 7.87 -34.85
N HIS A 284 -25.43 6.73 -35.00
CA HIS A 284 -24.54 6.40 -36.13
C HIS A 284 -23.44 7.43 -36.38
N GLN A 285 -23.04 8.18 -35.33
CA GLN A 285 -21.99 9.20 -35.37
C GLN A 285 -20.64 8.60 -35.00
N GLN A 286 -19.57 9.38 -35.19
CA GLN A 286 -18.20 8.98 -34.88
C GLN A 286 -18.05 8.66 -33.37
N GLN A 287 -17.46 7.50 -33.07
CA GLN A 287 -17.32 6.99 -31.71
C GLN A 287 -16.39 7.86 -30.88
N VAL A 288 -16.75 8.02 -29.59
CA VAL A 288 -15.90 8.60 -28.54
C VAL A 288 -15.75 7.56 -27.44
N THR A 289 -14.52 7.26 -27.09
CA THR A 289 -14.16 6.19 -26.15
C THR A 289 -13.06 6.67 -25.20
N CYS A 290 -12.68 5.86 -24.25
CA CYS A 290 -11.49 6.07 -23.44
C CYS A 290 -10.46 4.97 -23.78
N TYR A 291 -9.28 5.39 -24.25
CA TYR A 291 -8.24 4.48 -24.74
C TYR A 291 -7.05 4.43 -23.79
N PRO A 292 -6.56 3.22 -23.40
CA PRO A 292 -5.52 3.09 -22.38
C PRO A 292 -4.10 3.41 -22.87
N PHE A 293 -3.93 3.72 -24.13
CA PHE A 293 -2.62 4.04 -24.69
C PHE A 293 -2.57 5.47 -25.24
N LYS A 294 -1.38 6.08 -25.20
CA LYS A 294 -1.13 7.38 -25.81
C LYS A 294 -1.09 7.24 -27.32
N ASP A 295 -1.99 7.94 -28.01
CA ASP A 295 -2.15 7.91 -29.46
C ASP A 295 -2.45 9.31 -30.01
N VAL A 296 -2.23 9.48 -31.30
CA VAL A 296 -2.54 10.74 -32.03
C VAL A 296 -4.02 11.10 -31.98
N ASN A 297 -4.89 10.11 -31.88
CA ASN A 297 -6.34 10.28 -31.77
C ASN A 297 -6.83 10.71 -30.37
N ASN A 298 -5.92 10.91 -29.41
CA ASN A 298 -6.24 11.42 -28.07
C ASN A 298 -6.17 12.96 -27.99
N TRP A 299 -5.79 13.62 -29.10
CA TRP A 299 -5.61 15.07 -29.13
C TRP A 299 -6.92 15.80 -29.43
N TRP A 300 -7.24 16.77 -28.57
CA TRP A 300 -8.42 17.62 -28.66
C TRP A 300 -8.00 19.09 -28.70
N ILE A 301 -8.70 19.90 -29.49
CA ILE A 301 -8.48 21.35 -29.57
C ILE A 301 -9.58 22.04 -28.79
N VAL A 302 -9.19 22.92 -27.88
CA VAL A 302 -10.12 23.72 -27.04
C VAL A 302 -10.55 24.94 -27.85
N LYS A 303 -11.72 24.89 -28.47
CA LYS A 303 -12.22 25.94 -29.37
C LYS A 303 -13.13 26.93 -28.61
N ASP A 304 -12.98 28.23 -28.91
CA ASP A 304 -13.92 29.27 -28.51
C ASP A 304 -15.20 29.16 -29.38
N PRO A 305 -16.39 29.04 -28.76
CA PRO A 305 -17.65 28.97 -29.51
C PRO A 305 -17.88 30.17 -30.45
N GLY A 306 -17.42 31.34 -30.08
CA GLY A 306 -17.57 32.57 -30.87
C GLY A 306 -16.57 32.75 -32.02
N ARG A 307 -15.66 31.77 -32.24
CA ARG A 307 -14.61 31.90 -33.25
C ARG A 307 -14.47 30.63 -34.10
N HIS A 308 -14.18 30.80 -35.38
CA HIS A 308 -13.92 29.68 -36.29
C HIS A 308 -12.46 29.21 -36.26
N GLN A 309 -11.53 30.01 -35.73
CA GLN A 309 -10.11 29.68 -35.75
C GLN A 309 -9.74 28.67 -34.67
N LEU A 310 -8.95 27.65 -35.03
CA LEU A 310 -8.44 26.60 -34.12
C LEU A 310 -7.01 26.87 -33.64
N VAL A 311 -6.59 28.14 -33.60
CA VAL A 311 -5.20 28.54 -33.29
C VAL A 311 -5.23 29.47 -32.07
N VAL A 312 -4.23 29.35 -31.22
CA VAL A 312 -4.06 30.20 -30.05
C VAL A 312 -3.78 31.65 -30.47
N ASN A 313 -4.46 32.59 -29.84
CA ASN A 313 -4.23 34.01 -30.07
C ASN A 313 -2.90 34.47 -29.47
N ASN A 314 -2.41 35.60 -29.94
CA ASN A 314 -1.30 36.31 -29.33
C ASN A 314 -1.76 37.72 -28.89
N PRO A 315 -1.87 38.02 -27.56
CA PRO A 315 -1.56 37.16 -26.40
C PRO A 315 -2.57 36.00 -26.23
N PRO A 316 -2.15 34.87 -25.61
CA PRO A 316 -3.04 33.75 -25.33
C PRO A 316 -4.19 34.17 -24.40
N ARG A 317 -5.42 33.76 -24.72
CA ARG A 317 -6.59 33.97 -23.84
C ARG A 317 -6.80 32.69 -23.01
N PRO A 318 -6.53 32.68 -21.72
CA PRO A 318 -6.71 31.51 -20.88
C PRO A 318 -8.18 31.15 -20.71
N VAL A 319 -8.48 29.86 -20.60
CA VAL A 319 -9.81 29.35 -20.28
C VAL A 319 -9.97 29.32 -18.75
N ARG A 320 -11.10 29.84 -18.27
CA ARG A 320 -11.39 29.97 -16.83
C ARG A 320 -12.51 29.02 -16.39
N HIS A 321 -12.65 28.86 -15.09
CA HIS A 321 -13.81 28.19 -14.50
C HIS A 321 -15.12 28.83 -14.97
N GLY A 322 -16.08 28.01 -15.35
CA GLY A 322 -17.37 28.46 -15.84
C GLY A 322 -17.42 28.83 -17.34
N ASP A 323 -16.27 28.94 -18.01
CA ASP A 323 -16.21 29.25 -19.43
C ASP A 323 -16.84 28.13 -20.28
N ILE A 324 -17.43 28.54 -21.40
CA ILE A 324 -18.00 27.60 -22.37
C ILE A 324 -16.95 27.32 -23.46
N VAL A 325 -16.71 26.04 -23.71
CA VAL A 325 -15.75 25.55 -24.68
C VAL A 325 -16.40 24.58 -25.66
N GLN A 326 -15.81 24.43 -26.84
CA GLN A 326 -16.06 23.34 -27.75
C GLN A 326 -14.78 22.49 -27.87
N LEU A 327 -14.91 21.16 -27.80
CA LEU A 327 -13.81 20.25 -27.96
C LEU A 327 -13.82 19.69 -29.38
N VAL A 328 -12.79 19.99 -30.17
CA VAL A 328 -12.62 19.56 -31.55
C VAL A 328 -11.61 18.43 -31.58
N HIS A 329 -11.97 17.28 -32.15
CA HIS A 329 -11.04 16.17 -32.31
C HIS A 329 -9.95 16.52 -33.32
N GLY A 330 -8.68 16.41 -32.89
CA GLY A 330 -7.52 16.91 -33.66
C GLY A 330 -7.32 16.28 -35.01
N MET A 331 -7.71 15.01 -35.20
CA MET A 331 -7.52 14.28 -36.45
C MET A 331 -8.70 14.41 -37.41
N THR A 332 -9.93 14.43 -36.94
CA THR A 332 -11.13 14.44 -37.78
C THR A 332 -11.83 15.79 -37.85
N THR A 333 -11.35 16.79 -37.12
CA THR A 333 -11.90 18.15 -36.99
C THR A 333 -13.36 18.22 -36.55
N ARG A 334 -13.95 17.12 -36.05
CA ARG A 334 -15.32 17.04 -35.60
C ARG A 334 -15.46 17.45 -34.14
N LEU A 335 -16.59 18.04 -33.79
CA LEU A 335 -16.92 18.52 -32.46
C LEU A 335 -17.41 17.39 -31.55
N LEU A 336 -16.94 17.39 -30.29
CA LEU A 336 -17.48 16.54 -29.24
C LEU A 336 -18.92 16.92 -28.94
N ASN A 337 -19.81 15.95 -29.00
CA ASN A 337 -21.24 16.11 -29.00
C ASN A 337 -21.91 15.14 -28.03
N THR A 338 -23.02 15.56 -27.43
CA THR A 338 -23.99 14.67 -26.76
C THR A 338 -25.41 15.18 -26.98
N HIS A 339 -26.33 14.27 -27.08
CA HIS A 339 -27.75 14.53 -27.28
C HIS A 339 -28.58 13.43 -26.65
N ASP A 340 -29.88 13.50 -26.76
CA ASP A 340 -30.81 12.63 -26.05
C ASP A 340 -30.95 11.24 -26.73
N VAL A 341 -29.80 10.58 -26.97
CA VAL A 341 -29.72 9.18 -27.39
C VAL A 341 -29.04 8.39 -26.27
N ALA A 342 -29.60 7.23 -25.93
CA ALA A 342 -29.07 6.40 -24.85
C ALA A 342 -27.72 5.75 -25.24
N ALA A 343 -26.77 5.75 -24.32
CA ALA A 343 -25.46 5.16 -24.48
C ALA A 343 -25.51 3.64 -24.73
N PRO A 344 -24.50 3.06 -25.41
CA PRO A 344 -24.51 1.65 -25.83
C PRO A 344 -24.75 0.64 -24.69
N LEU A 345 -23.95 0.72 -23.66
CA LEU A 345 -23.98 -0.19 -22.49
C LEU A 345 -24.70 0.42 -21.30
N SER A 346 -24.72 1.74 -21.20
CA SER A 346 -25.30 2.50 -20.08
C SER A 346 -26.61 3.19 -20.47
N PRO A 347 -27.78 2.51 -20.48
CA PRO A 347 -29.04 3.01 -21.06
C PRO A 347 -29.63 4.23 -20.34
N HIS A 348 -29.21 4.50 -19.11
CA HIS A 348 -29.64 5.68 -18.33
C HIS A 348 -28.76 6.91 -18.58
N SER A 349 -27.70 6.77 -19.36
CA SER A 349 -26.76 7.82 -19.72
C SER A 349 -26.90 8.15 -21.20
N GLN A 350 -26.44 9.34 -21.59
CA GLN A 350 -26.45 9.81 -22.98
C GLN A 350 -25.24 9.29 -23.74
N GLU A 351 -25.41 8.97 -25.01
CA GLU A 351 -24.34 8.68 -25.96
C GLU A 351 -23.48 9.94 -26.16
N VAL A 352 -22.16 9.77 -26.15
CA VAL A 352 -21.19 10.81 -26.49
C VAL A 352 -20.53 10.44 -27.80
N SER A 353 -20.51 11.35 -28.74
CA SER A 353 -20.04 11.13 -30.10
C SER A 353 -19.27 12.35 -30.64
N CYS A 354 -18.63 12.20 -31.79
CA CYS A 354 -18.15 13.34 -32.57
C CYS A 354 -19.04 13.53 -33.81
N TYR A 355 -19.59 14.71 -33.95
CA TYR A 355 -20.48 15.05 -35.05
C TYR A 355 -20.24 16.48 -35.55
N ILE A 356 -20.41 16.69 -36.86
CA ILE A 356 -20.27 17.98 -37.54
C ILE A 356 -18.83 18.55 -37.47
N ASP A 357 -18.41 19.12 -38.58
CA ASP A 357 -17.16 19.86 -38.69
C ASP A 357 -17.18 21.12 -37.81
N HIS A 358 -16.03 21.52 -37.29
CA HIS A 358 -15.85 22.67 -36.44
C HIS A 358 -16.33 24.00 -37.00
N ASN A 359 -16.53 24.09 -38.33
CA ASN A 359 -17.07 25.26 -39.00
C ASN A 359 -18.58 25.42 -38.88
N VAL A 360 -19.30 24.36 -38.51
CA VAL A 360 -20.75 24.35 -38.34
C VAL A 360 -21.11 24.41 -36.88
N SER A 361 -21.87 25.40 -36.46
CA SER A 361 -22.29 25.54 -35.06
C SER A 361 -23.63 24.85 -34.82
N MET A 362 -23.66 23.92 -33.84
CA MET A 362 -24.89 23.35 -33.27
C MET A 362 -24.87 23.54 -31.76
N PRO A 363 -25.20 24.73 -31.27
CA PRO A 363 -25.03 25.07 -29.85
C PRO A 363 -25.85 24.19 -28.90
N ALA A 364 -26.92 23.57 -29.37
CA ALA A 364 -27.69 22.63 -28.57
C ALA A 364 -26.99 21.32 -28.22
N GLN A 365 -25.91 20.96 -28.92
CA GLN A 365 -25.30 19.64 -28.82
C GLN A 365 -23.80 19.64 -28.52
N ASN A 366 -23.06 20.74 -28.79
CA ASN A 366 -21.59 20.75 -28.75
C ASN A 366 -20.97 21.78 -27.81
N LEU A 367 -21.77 22.43 -26.96
CA LEU A 367 -21.30 23.38 -25.97
C LEU A 367 -21.08 22.72 -24.62
N TRP A 368 -19.88 22.85 -24.08
CA TRP A 368 -19.48 22.31 -22.82
C TRP A 368 -19.03 23.42 -21.87
N ARG A 369 -19.59 23.48 -20.67
CA ARG A 369 -19.12 24.37 -19.61
C ARG A 369 -18.00 23.67 -18.85
N LEU A 370 -16.88 24.37 -18.69
CA LEU A 370 -15.74 23.90 -17.90
C LEU A 370 -15.96 24.16 -16.43
N ASP A 371 -15.96 23.12 -15.62
CA ASP A 371 -16.04 23.20 -14.17
C ASP A 371 -14.73 22.70 -13.55
N ILE A 372 -13.92 23.60 -12.97
CA ILE A 372 -12.67 23.25 -12.27
C ILE A 372 -13.04 22.80 -10.86
N VAL A 373 -12.77 21.54 -10.54
CA VAL A 373 -13.19 20.89 -9.30
C VAL A 373 -12.34 21.31 -8.11
N ASN A 374 -11.03 21.36 -8.30
CA ASN A 374 -10.02 21.71 -7.29
C ASN A 374 -9.64 23.20 -7.29
N ARG A 375 -10.56 24.07 -7.67
CA ARG A 375 -10.35 25.53 -7.69
C ARG A 375 -10.27 26.11 -6.28
N GLU A 376 -9.49 27.17 -6.14
CA GLU A 376 -9.43 28.00 -4.93
C GLU A 376 -10.38 29.22 -5.04
N SER A 377 -10.62 29.70 -6.27
CA SER A 377 -11.52 30.81 -6.55
C SER A 377 -12.35 30.58 -7.83
N ASP A 378 -13.47 31.30 -7.98
CA ASP A 378 -14.31 31.21 -9.19
C ASP A 378 -13.67 31.85 -10.43
N THR A 379 -12.55 32.54 -10.27
CA THR A 379 -11.78 33.16 -11.36
C THR A 379 -10.59 32.30 -11.80
N ASP A 380 -10.43 31.10 -11.23
CA ASP A 380 -9.29 30.25 -11.51
C ASP A 380 -9.20 29.88 -12.98
N VAL A 381 -7.94 29.85 -13.46
CA VAL A 381 -7.59 29.49 -14.82
C VAL A 381 -7.35 27.98 -14.91
N TRP A 382 -7.76 27.38 -16.01
CA TRP A 382 -7.48 25.99 -16.30
C TRP A 382 -5.98 25.75 -16.52
N LYS A 383 -5.34 25.06 -15.56
CA LYS A 383 -3.90 24.77 -15.56
C LYS A 383 -3.63 23.35 -16.00
N THR A 384 -2.62 23.16 -16.86
CA THR A 384 -2.13 21.85 -17.30
C THR A 384 -1.68 21.03 -16.09
N ILE A 385 -2.07 19.76 -16.05
CA ILE A 385 -1.74 18.77 -14.99
C ILE A 385 -2.33 19.13 -13.61
N LEU A 386 -2.36 20.39 -13.22
CA LEU A 386 -2.76 20.82 -11.87
C LEU A 386 -4.28 20.92 -11.70
N SER A 387 -5.03 21.31 -12.75
CA SER A 387 -6.47 21.44 -12.65
C SER A 387 -7.18 20.14 -12.94
N GLU A 388 -8.09 19.78 -12.06
CA GLU A 388 -9.07 18.72 -12.24
C GLU A 388 -10.37 19.32 -12.75
N VAL A 389 -10.84 18.87 -13.92
CA VAL A 389 -11.96 19.51 -14.61
C VAL A 389 -13.10 18.56 -14.91
N ARG A 390 -14.31 19.07 -14.94
CA ARG A 390 -15.51 18.43 -15.48
C ARG A 390 -16.00 19.21 -16.70
N PHE A 391 -16.52 18.47 -17.65
CA PHE A 391 -17.21 19.03 -18.81
C PHE A 391 -18.70 18.80 -18.62
N VAL A 392 -19.44 19.88 -18.43
CA VAL A 392 -20.91 19.86 -18.24
C VAL A 392 -21.53 20.34 -19.54
N HIS A 393 -22.32 19.49 -20.19
CA HIS A 393 -23.03 19.85 -21.39
C HIS A 393 -24.09 20.93 -21.11
N VAL A 394 -24.04 22.04 -21.85
CA VAL A 394 -24.83 23.24 -21.53
C VAL A 394 -26.33 22.98 -21.62
N ASN A 395 -26.78 22.27 -22.66
CA ASN A 395 -28.21 22.06 -22.92
C ASN A 395 -28.83 20.95 -22.04
N THR A 396 -28.15 19.81 -21.88
CA THR A 396 -28.73 18.65 -21.18
C THR A 396 -28.28 18.56 -19.72
N SER A 397 -27.31 19.38 -19.30
CA SER A 397 -26.65 19.31 -17.98
C SER A 397 -25.99 17.94 -17.71
N ALA A 398 -25.72 17.15 -18.74
CA ALA A 398 -25.01 15.90 -18.64
C ALA A 398 -23.50 16.15 -18.46
N ILE A 399 -22.87 15.36 -17.61
CA ILE A 399 -21.43 15.44 -17.34
C ILE A 399 -20.70 14.34 -18.10
N LEU A 400 -19.60 14.68 -18.75
CA LEU A 400 -18.74 13.73 -19.45
C LEU A 400 -18.12 12.75 -18.45
N LYS A 401 -18.45 11.48 -18.56
CA LYS A 401 -18.10 10.43 -17.60
C LYS A 401 -17.53 9.20 -18.28
N LEU A 402 -16.55 8.57 -17.62
CA LEU A 402 -16.09 7.22 -17.93
C LEU A 402 -17.02 6.20 -17.26
N SER A 403 -17.69 5.33 -18.06
CA SER A 403 -18.55 4.28 -17.48
C SER A 403 -17.74 3.13 -16.88
N GLY A 404 -16.55 2.86 -17.42
CA GLY A 404 -15.67 1.75 -17.03
C GLY A 404 -16.01 0.42 -17.71
N ALA A 405 -17.10 0.34 -18.46
CA ALA A 405 -17.49 -0.85 -19.21
C ALA A 405 -16.75 -0.92 -20.56
N PRO A 406 -16.17 -2.07 -20.95
CA PRO A 406 -15.56 -2.24 -22.26
C PRO A 406 -16.66 -2.41 -23.34
N LEU A 407 -16.54 -1.65 -24.42
CA LEU A 407 -17.40 -1.78 -25.58
C LEU A 407 -17.18 -3.15 -26.28
N PRO A 408 -18.17 -3.68 -26.98
CA PRO A 408 -18.02 -4.86 -27.82
C PRO A 408 -16.98 -4.71 -28.92
N ASP A 409 -16.78 -5.75 -29.74
CA ASP A 409 -15.75 -5.76 -30.79
C ASP A 409 -15.88 -4.62 -31.80
N TRP A 410 -17.11 -4.15 -32.09
CA TRP A 410 -17.32 -2.97 -32.94
C TRP A 410 -16.77 -1.66 -32.35
N GLY A 411 -16.61 -1.57 -31.03
CA GLY A 411 -15.97 -0.46 -30.30
C GLY A 411 -14.52 -0.75 -29.92
N PHE A 412 -13.88 -1.75 -30.56
CA PHE A 412 -12.49 -2.16 -30.34
C PHE A 412 -12.18 -2.53 -28.87
N ARG A 413 -13.17 -2.93 -28.11
CA ARG A 413 -13.07 -3.22 -26.66
C ARG A 413 -12.52 -2.04 -25.84
N GLN A 414 -12.62 -0.82 -26.37
CA GLN A 414 -12.26 0.39 -25.64
C GLN A 414 -13.32 0.74 -24.61
N LEU A 415 -12.98 1.55 -23.61
CA LEU A 415 -13.90 1.87 -22.53
C LEU A 415 -14.96 2.88 -22.97
N GLU A 416 -16.20 2.66 -22.59
CA GLU A 416 -17.35 3.51 -22.90
C GLU A 416 -17.25 4.87 -22.19
N VAL A 417 -17.47 5.95 -22.91
CA VAL A 417 -17.62 7.32 -22.41
C VAL A 417 -19.06 7.77 -22.61
N VAL A 418 -19.67 8.33 -21.57
CA VAL A 418 -21.09 8.69 -21.53
C VAL A 418 -21.33 10.09 -21.00
N GLY A 419 -22.49 10.66 -21.31
CA GLY A 419 -23.02 11.84 -20.67
C GLY A 419 -24.03 11.45 -19.56
N GLU A 420 -23.72 11.69 -18.30
CA GLU A 420 -24.59 11.32 -17.20
C GLU A 420 -25.16 12.54 -16.46
N LYS A 421 -26.46 12.55 -16.21
CA LYS A 421 -27.10 13.53 -15.33
C LYS A 421 -26.89 13.09 -13.88
N LEU A 422 -25.92 13.67 -13.18
CA LEU A 422 -25.67 13.36 -11.79
C LEU A 422 -26.71 14.02 -10.88
N SER A 423 -27.47 13.19 -10.18
CA SER A 423 -28.40 13.66 -9.17
C SER A 423 -27.75 13.96 -7.81
N ARG A 424 -26.62 13.32 -7.45
CA ARG A 424 -25.93 13.49 -6.16
C ARG A 424 -24.46 13.00 -6.22
N GLY A 425 -23.54 13.81 -5.71
CA GLY A 425 -22.20 13.41 -5.28
C GLY A 425 -21.05 13.54 -6.29
N TYR A 426 -19.84 13.64 -5.73
CA TYR A 426 -18.57 13.66 -6.46
C TYR A 426 -18.21 12.24 -6.91
N HIS A 427 -18.15 12.03 -8.23
CA HIS A 427 -17.63 10.78 -8.81
C HIS A 427 -16.33 11.06 -9.57
N GLY A 428 -15.22 10.41 -9.18
CA GLY A 428 -13.92 10.57 -9.84
C GLY A 428 -13.93 10.24 -11.34
N SER A 429 -14.83 9.33 -11.77
CA SER A 429 -15.03 8.98 -13.20
C SER A 429 -15.52 10.15 -14.08
N THR A 430 -16.02 11.24 -13.48
CA THR A 430 -16.45 12.47 -14.19
C THR A 430 -15.34 13.50 -14.32
N VAL A 431 -14.18 13.26 -13.73
CA VAL A 431 -13.09 14.23 -13.62
C VAL A 431 -12.01 13.90 -14.63
N TRP A 432 -11.58 14.92 -15.35
CA TRP A 432 -10.56 14.84 -16.39
C TRP A 432 -9.40 15.79 -16.06
N ASN A 433 -8.22 15.44 -16.53
CA ASN A 433 -7.00 16.21 -16.34
C ASN A 433 -6.26 16.36 -17.67
N VAL A 434 -5.71 17.54 -17.94
CA VAL A 434 -4.85 17.75 -19.11
C VAL A 434 -3.45 17.23 -18.80
N GLU A 435 -3.00 16.23 -19.53
CA GLU A 435 -1.68 15.65 -19.33
C GLU A 435 -0.65 16.24 -20.31
N GLU A 436 -0.98 16.27 -21.59
CA GLU A 436 -0.14 16.90 -22.61
C GLU A 436 -0.86 18.11 -23.21
N HIS A 437 -0.11 19.21 -23.38
CA HIS A 437 -0.64 20.49 -23.80
C HIS A 437 0.33 21.18 -24.78
N ARG A 438 -0.19 21.69 -25.88
CA ARG A 438 0.56 22.43 -26.90
C ARG A 438 -0.23 23.63 -27.42
N TYR A 439 0.45 24.72 -27.70
CA TYR A 439 -0.13 25.80 -28.50
C TYR A 439 0.02 25.48 -29.98
N GLY A 440 -1.09 25.26 -30.70
CA GLY A 440 -1.10 24.99 -32.13
C GLY A 440 -0.61 26.22 -32.90
N ARG A 441 0.46 26.04 -33.69
CA ARG A 441 0.94 27.08 -34.62
C ARG A 441 0.26 26.89 -35.98
N LYS A 442 -0.05 27.97 -36.71
CA LYS A 442 -0.69 27.93 -38.05
C LYS A 442 -0.07 26.93 -39.03
N LYS A 443 1.25 26.71 -38.98
CA LYS A 443 1.97 25.78 -39.88
C LYS A 443 1.73 24.28 -39.57
N GLN A 444 1.36 23.91 -38.35
CA GLN A 444 1.15 22.50 -38.01
C GLN A 444 -0.25 21.99 -38.35
N LEU A 445 -1.26 22.86 -38.33
CA LEU A 445 -2.61 22.50 -38.80
C LEU A 445 -2.69 22.24 -40.30
N ALA A 446 -1.95 23.03 -41.11
CA ALA A 446 -1.92 22.86 -42.58
C ALA A 446 -1.23 21.54 -42.98
N ALA A 447 -0.30 21.01 -42.17
CA ALA A 447 0.36 19.72 -42.45
C ALA A 447 -0.54 18.51 -42.04
N ALA A 448 -1.43 18.67 -41.05
CA ALA A 448 -2.34 17.61 -40.63
C ALA A 448 -3.50 17.37 -41.63
N THR A 449 -3.86 18.39 -42.40
CA THR A 449 -4.92 18.29 -43.40
C THR A 449 -4.43 17.80 -44.77
N GLY A 450 -3.11 17.69 -45.00
CA GLY A 450 -2.51 17.44 -46.30
C GLY A 450 -1.74 16.14 -46.54
N SER A 451 -1.46 15.32 -45.53
CA SER A 451 -0.72 14.05 -45.76
C SER A 451 -0.84 13.05 -44.61
N SER A 452 -1.63 12.02 -44.81
CA SER A 452 -1.83 10.91 -43.84
C SER A 452 -0.67 9.89 -43.79
N LEU A 453 0.49 10.14 -44.40
CA LEU A 453 1.52 9.09 -44.63
C LEU A 453 2.95 9.42 -44.16
N THR A 454 3.25 10.60 -43.57
CA THR A 454 4.65 10.97 -43.34
C THR A 454 5.07 11.00 -41.85
N TRP A 455 4.21 10.65 -40.92
CA TRP A 455 4.48 10.79 -39.47
C TRP A 455 5.09 9.56 -38.79
N CYS A 456 5.16 8.42 -39.44
CA CYS A 456 5.70 7.19 -38.83
C CYS A 456 7.23 7.04 -38.89
N LEU A 457 8.00 7.93 -39.53
CA LEU A 457 9.41 7.70 -39.79
C LEU A 457 10.41 8.79 -39.35
N LEU A 458 10.03 9.79 -38.55
CA LEU A 458 10.96 10.81 -38.06
C LEU A 458 10.99 10.89 -36.54
N GLY A 459 11.50 9.84 -35.94
CA GLY A 459 12.14 9.85 -34.63
C GLY A 459 13.59 10.27 -34.76
N SER A 460 13.89 11.55 -34.96
CA SER A 460 15.21 12.11 -34.71
C SER A 460 15.12 13.64 -34.68
N GLY A 461 15.86 14.25 -33.77
CA GLY A 461 15.79 15.62 -33.29
C GLY A 461 15.77 16.72 -34.34
N PRO A 462 15.61 17.98 -33.91
CA PRO A 462 15.35 19.10 -34.82
C PRO A 462 16.56 19.36 -35.74
N ALA A 463 16.37 19.04 -37.02
CA ALA A 463 17.29 19.52 -38.03
C ALA A 463 17.15 21.05 -38.11
N THR A 464 18.16 21.76 -37.67
CA THR A 464 18.29 23.21 -37.80
C THR A 464 18.50 23.58 -39.25
N LEU A 465 17.43 24.04 -39.92
CA LEU A 465 17.54 24.79 -41.16
C LEU A 465 18.20 26.15 -40.88
N PRO A 466 19.09 26.68 -41.76
CA PRO A 466 19.72 27.98 -41.54
C PRO A 466 18.68 29.10 -41.47
N ARG A 467 18.69 29.83 -40.36
CA ARG A 467 17.75 30.92 -40.04
C ARG A 467 18.18 32.22 -40.69
N LEU A 468 17.23 32.96 -41.29
CA LEU A 468 17.46 34.30 -41.79
C LEU A 468 17.64 35.33 -40.66
N PRO A 469 18.59 36.31 -40.77
CA PRO A 469 18.76 37.38 -39.83
C PRO A 469 17.46 38.22 -39.72
N GLY A 470 16.93 38.34 -38.52
CA GLY A 470 15.64 38.98 -38.20
C GLY A 470 14.55 38.01 -37.69
N GLN A 471 14.64 36.73 -37.94
CA GLN A 471 13.78 35.73 -37.29
C GLN A 471 14.17 35.44 -35.84
N GLU A 472 15.47 35.48 -35.54
CA GLU A 472 15.97 35.27 -34.18
C GLU A 472 15.53 36.38 -33.22
N GLN A 473 15.41 37.61 -33.70
CA GLN A 473 14.96 38.74 -32.89
C GLN A 473 13.45 38.65 -32.61
N LYS A 474 12.65 38.22 -33.59
CA LYS A 474 11.20 37.93 -33.39
C LYS A 474 10.94 36.70 -32.56
N GLU A 475 11.78 35.67 -32.63
CA GLU A 475 11.70 34.50 -31.78
C GLU A 475 12.12 34.82 -30.32
N ARG A 476 13.14 35.65 -30.10
CA ARG A 476 13.52 36.16 -28.79
C ARG A 476 12.44 37.06 -28.16
N GLU A 477 11.79 37.92 -28.93
CA GLU A 477 10.66 38.72 -28.46
C GLU A 477 9.42 37.85 -28.16
N LEU A 478 9.24 36.74 -28.87
CA LEU A 478 8.21 35.73 -28.59
C LEU A 478 8.55 34.85 -27.38
N GLU A 479 9.83 34.55 -27.18
CA GLU A 479 10.32 33.86 -25.96
C GLU A 479 10.21 34.71 -24.72
N LEU A 480 10.44 36.02 -24.80
CA LEU A 480 10.25 36.98 -23.69
C LEU A 480 8.77 37.20 -23.32
N ARG A 481 7.85 36.85 -24.23
CA ARG A 481 6.38 36.81 -24.00
C ARG A 481 5.86 35.39 -23.87
N SER A 482 6.73 34.39 -23.68
CA SER A 482 6.29 33.03 -23.55
C SER A 482 5.48 32.86 -22.25
N PRO A 483 4.37 32.15 -22.30
CA PRO A 483 3.52 31.90 -21.13
C PRO A 483 4.32 31.13 -20.06
N ALA A 484 3.94 31.29 -18.81
CA ALA A 484 4.51 30.55 -17.72
C ALA A 484 4.57 29.05 -18.03
N GLN A 485 5.77 28.47 -17.92
CA GLN A 485 5.97 27.04 -18.16
C GLN A 485 5.58 26.27 -16.91
N MET A 486 5.11 25.06 -17.12
CA MET A 486 4.75 24.17 -16.04
C MET A 486 6.00 23.63 -15.34
N ASP A 487 6.07 23.80 -14.03
CA ASP A 487 7.05 23.16 -13.15
C ASP A 487 6.31 22.38 -12.05
N ALA A 488 6.14 21.08 -12.26
CA ALA A 488 5.43 20.20 -11.35
C ALA A 488 6.18 20.00 -10.02
N SER A 489 7.50 20.07 -10.02
CA SER A 489 8.32 19.91 -8.82
C SER A 489 8.11 21.04 -7.82
N ARG A 490 7.81 22.24 -8.29
CA ARG A 490 7.53 23.43 -7.48
C ARG A 490 6.12 23.45 -6.89
N ASN A 491 5.17 22.80 -7.55
CA ASN A 491 3.75 22.93 -7.21
C ASN A 491 3.20 21.78 -6.35
N LEU A 492 3.97 20.69 -6.18
CA LEU A 492 3.52 19.55 -5.39
C LEU A 492 4.31 19.45 -4.08
N SER A 493 3.65 19.81 -2.97
CA SER A 493 4.26 19.72 -1.64
C SER A 493 4.47 18.25 -1.22
N PHE A 494 5.37 18.01 -0.26
CA PHE A 494 5.55 16.69 0.35
C PHE A 494 4.23 16.12 0.86
N MET A 495 3.42 16.93 1.55
CA MET A 495 2.16 16.47 2.14
C MET A 495 1.15 16.06 1.06
N ALA A 496 1.09 16.76 -0.07
CA ALA A 496 0.24 16.36 -1.20
C ALA A 496 0.68 15.01 -1.80
N ARG A 497 1.99 14.81 -2.02
CA ARG A 497 2.53 13.53 -2.50
C ARG A 497 2.31 12.40 -1.49
N PHE A 498 2.51 12.68 -0.20
CA PHE A 498 2.31 11.72 0.87
C PHE A 498 0.83 11.30 0.98
N SER A 499 -0.10 12.26 0.99
CA SER A 499 -1.53 11.96 1.13
C SER A 499 -2.07 11.18 -0.08
N GLU A 500 -1.63 11.52 -1.29
CA GLU A 500 -2.00 10.78 -2.50
C GLU A 500 -1.44 9.35 -2.46
N LEU A 501 -0.15 9.19 -2.13
CA LEU A 501 0.48 7.89 -1.99
C LEU A 501 -0.23 7.03 -0.96
N GLN A 502 -0.51 7.59 0.23
CA GLN A 502 -1.22 6.90 1.31
C GLN A 502 -2.62 6.47 0.88
N TRP A 503 -3.36 7.35 0.22
CA TRP A 503 -4.69 7.05 -0.30
C TRP A 503 -4.66 5.89 -1.32
N ARG A 504 -3.73 5.95 -2.27
CA ARG A 504 -3.56 4.88 -3.26
C ARG A 504 -3.18 3.55 -2.63
N MET A 505 -2.24 3.53 -1.68
CA MET A 505 -1.86 2.31 -0.95
C MET A 505 -3.03 1.65 -0.21
N LEU A 506 -3.96 2.45 0.32
CA LEU A 506 -5.15 1.95 1.03
C LEU A 506 -6.28 1.51 0.09
N THR A 507 -6.39 2.12 -1.10
CA THR A 507 -7.52 1.92 -2.01
C THR A 507 -7.22 0.99 -3.19
N VAL A 508 -5.95 0.74 -3.51
CA VAL A 508 -5.59 -0.25 -4.53
C VAL A 508 -6.05 -1.62 -4.07
N ARG A 509 -7.05 -2.15 -4.77
CA ARG A 509 -7.47 -3.55 -4.59
C ARG A 509 -6.40 -4.43 -5.21
N SER A 510 -5.91 -5.41 -4.45
CA SER A 510 -5.23 -6.55 -5.04
C SER A 510 -6.24 -7.29 -5.93
N ASP A 511 -5.83 -7.71 -7.12
CA ASP A 511 -6.67 -8.57 -7.96
C ASP A 511 -7.21 -9.72 -7.12
N ASP A 512 -8.54 -9.93 -7.18
CA ASP A 512 -9.26 -10.98 -6.46
C ASP A 512 -8.95 -12.40 -7.03
N SER A 513 -7.76 -12.59 -7.59
CA SER A 513 -7.32 -13.92 -8.02
C SER A 513 -7.12 -14.79 -6.78
N GLU A 514 -7.86 -15.88 -6.70
CA GLU A 514 -7.65 -16.91 -5.68
C GLU A 514 -6.18 -17.38 -5.73
N HIS A 515 -5.42 -16.98 -4.72
CA HIS A 515 -4.03 -17.41 -4.64
C HIS A 515 -3.97 -18.81 -4.05
N LYS A 516 -3.20 -19.72 -4.66
CA LYS A 516 -3.06 -21.14 -4.24
C LYS A 516 -2.84 -21.34 -2.72
N TYR A 517 -2.12 -20.43 -2.08
CA TYR A 517 -1.77 -20.50 -0.65
C TYR A 517 -2.61 -19.54 0.22
N SER A 518 -3.71 -19.02 -0.31
CA SER A 518 -4.67 -18.27 0.51
C SER A 518 -5.26 -19.17 1.58
N SER A 519 -5.51 -18.63 2.76
CA SER A 519 -5.99 -19.42 3.90
C SER A 519 -6.84 -18.56 4.83
N THR A 520 -7.77 -19.19 5.52
CA THR A 520 -8.61 -18.52 6.51
C THR A 520 -7.90 -18.41 7.87
N PRO A 521 -8.26 -17.44 8.72
CA PRO A 521 -7.68 -17.34 10.06
C PRO A 521 -7.85 -18.60 10.92
N LEU A 522 -8.92 -19.38 10.71
CA LEU A 522 -9.13 -20.64 11.45
C LEU A 522 -8.09 -21.71 11.10
N ASP A 523 -7.69 -21.79 9.82
CA ASP A 523 -6.69 -22.74 9.34
C ASP A 523 -5.31 -22.52 9.98
N TRP A 524 -5.05 -21.27 10.44
CA TRP A 524 -3.75 -20.95 11.03
C TRP A 524 -3.57 -21.57 12.41
N VAL A 525 -4.60 -21.51 13.25
CA VAL A 525 -4.52 -22.07 14.62
C VAL A 525 -4.35 -23.58 14.59
N THR A 526 -4.97 -24.25 13.64
CA THR A 526 -4.92 -25.70 13.46
C THR A 526 -3.72 -26.17 12.60
N LEU A 527 -2.96 -25.24 12.00
CA LEU A 527 -1.89 -25.56 11.04
C LEU A 527 -2.38 -26.40 9.86
N ASP A 528 -3.59 -26.11 9.36
CA ASP A 528 -4.16 -26.82 8.21
C ASP A 528 -3.61 -26.29 6.88
N THR A 529 -2.71 -25.34 6.90
CA THR A 529 -2.08 -24.77 5.71
C THR A 529 -0.57 -24.75 5.81
N SER A 530 0.10 -24.82 4.67
CA SER A 530 1.54 -24.60 4.51
C SER A 530 1.81 -23.74 3.30
N ILE A 531 2.94 -23.05 3.28
CA ILE A 531 3.36 -22.25 2.12
C ILE A 531 4.69 -22.77 1.63
N ALA A 532 4.75 -23.22 0.36
CA ALA A 532 5.99 -23.59 -0.29
C ALA A 532 6.72 -22.34 -0.76
N TYR A 533 7.83 -21.99 -0.11
CA TYR A 533 8.64 -20.83 -0.49
C TYR A 533 9.67 -21.13 -1.57
N TRP A 534 10.18 -22.35 -1.60
CA TRP A 534 11.18 -22.74 -2.57
C TRP A 534 11.14 -24.22 -2.85
N LEU A 535 11.36 -24.57 -4.10
CA LEU A 535 11.47 -25.93 -4.60
C LEU A 535 12.67 -26.02 -5.54
N HIS A 536 13.59 -26.93 -5.25
CA HIS A 536 14.74 -27.14 -6.12
C HIS A 536 14.32 -27.72 -7.48
N PRO A 537 14.80 -27.17 -8.62
CA PRO A 537 14.33 -27.59 -9.95
C PRO A 537 14.64 -29.03 -10.29
N ARG A 538 15.74 -29.60 -9.79
CA ARG A 538 16.24 -30.95 -10.13
C ARG A 538 16.14 -31.97 -9.01
N THR A 539 16.06 -31.56 -7.76
CA THR A 539 15.99 -32.41 -6.58
C THR A 539 14.68 -32.28 -5.86
N SER A 540 14.43 -33.09 -4.84
CA SER A 540 13.25 -32.97 -3.96
C SER A 540 13.45 -32.01 -2.79
N ALA A 541 14.57 -31.29 -2.73
CA ALA A 541 14.79 -30.27 -1.68
C ALA A 541 13.79 -29.13 -1.80
N GLN A 542 13.19 -28.75 -0.69
CA GLN A 542 12.13 -27.72 -0.65
C GLN A 542 12.12 -26.99 0.69
N ILE A 543 11.70 -25.74 0.68
CA ILE A 543 11.54 -24.93 1.88
C ILE A 543 10.07 -24.58 2.03
N HIS A 544 9.51 -24.93 3.19
CA HIS A 544 8.12 -24.66 3.54
C HIS A 544 8.00 -23.79 4.79
N LEU A 545 7.02 -22.92 4.78
CA LEU A 545 6.54 -22.29 6.01
C LEU A 545 5.64 -23.31 6.71
N LEU A 546 6.18 -23.91 7.74
CA LEU A 546 5.50 -24.87 8.62
C LEU A 546 5.82 -24.56 10.07
N GLY A 547 4.81 -24.54 10.92
CA GLY A 547 4.99 -24.37 12.36
C GLY A 547 5.28 -25.69 13.06
N ASN A 548 5.89 -25.61 14.24
CA ASN A 548 6.03 -26.75 15.14
C ASN A 548 4.67 -27.07 15.80
N ILE A 549 4.05 -28.17 15.40
CA ILE A 549 2.70 -28.53 15.82
C ILE A 549 2.58 -28.65 17.36
N VAL A 550 3.63 -29.10 18.06
CA VAL A 550 3.64 -29.22 19.53
C VAL A 550 3.61 -27.83 20.18
N ILE A 551 4.41 -26.89 19.65
CA ILE A 551 4.45 -25.50 20.16
C ILE A 551 3.12 -24.80 19.87
N TRP A 552 2.59 -24.91 18.67
CA TRP A 552 1.35 -24.25 18.26
C TRP A 552 0.14 -24.73 19.06
N ALA A 553 -0.02 -26.04 19.20
CA ALA A 553 -1.10 -26.64 19.97
C ALA A 553 -1.01 -26.25 21.45
N SER A 554 0.18 -26.32 22.04
CA SER A 554 0.37 -25.99 23.44
C SER A 554 0.27 -24.49 23.73
N ALA A 555 0.69 -23.62 22.81
CA ALA A 555 0.51 -22.17 22.92
C ALA A 555 -0.98 -21.78 22.86
N SER A 556 -1.74 -22.40 21.96
CA SER A 556 -3.20 -22.22 21.87
C SER A 556 -3.91 -22.74 23.14
N LEU A 557 -3.52 -23.91 23.63
CA LEU A 557 -4.02 -24.46 24.89
C LEU A 557 -3.69 -23.55 26.07
N ALA A 558 -2.47 -23.03 26.15
CA ALA A 558 -2.06 -22.11 27.20
C ALA A 558 -2.88 -20.83 27.19
N THR A 559 -3.22 -20.29 26.01
CA THR A 559 -4.09 -19.13 25.87
C THR A 559 -5.50 -19.41 26.41
N LEU A 560 -6.06 -20.58 26.10
CA LEU A 560 -7.36 -21.02 26.63
C LEU A 560 -7.31 -21.19 28.14
N VAL A 561 -6.29 -21.88 28.65
CA VAL A 561 -6.10 -22.11 30.12
C VAL A 561 -5.95 -20.76 30.84
N TYR A 562 -5.16 -19.83 30.28
CA TYR A 562 -5.04 -18.49 30.80
C TYR A 562 -6.40 -17.79 30.90
N ALA A 563 -7.18 -17.80 29.83
CA ALA A 563 -8.49 -17.16 29.76
C ALA A 563 -9.46 -17.74 30.82
N LEU A 564 -9.50 -19.07 30.94
CA LEU A 564 -10.33 -19.75 31.94
C LEU A 564 -9.92 -19.39 33.36
N LEU A 565 -8.60 -19.42 33.68
CA LEU A 565 -8.09 -19.05 34.99
C LEU A 565 -8.32 -17.56 35.27
N PHE A 566 -8.15 -16.70 34.31
CA PHE A 566 -8.38 -15.27 34.47
C PHE A 566 -9.84 -14.98 34.83
N VAL A 567 -10.79 -15.57 34.10
CA VAL A 567 -12.23 -15.46 34.38
C VAL A 567 -12.54 -16.03 35.75
N TRP A 568 -11.99 -17.20 36.11
CA TRP A 568 -12.15 -17.82 37.42
C TRP A 568 -11.71 -16.89 38.55
N TYR A 569 -10.50 -16.33 38.45
CA TYR A 569 -9.98 -15.40 39.47
C TYR A 569 -10.79 -14.12 39.57
N LEU A 570 -11.27 -13.59 38.42
CA LEU A 570 -12.16 -12.41 38.39
C LEU A 570 -13.47 -12.70 39.13
N LEU A 571 -14.13 -13.84 38.88
CA LEU A 571 -15.38 -14.23 39.53
C LEU A 571 -15.20 -14.41 41.04
N ARG A 572 -14.10 -15.04 41.43
CA ARG A 572 -13.79 -15.23 42.85
C ARG A 572 -13.50 -13.89 43.55
N ARG A 573 -12.72 -13.04 42.91
CA ARG A 573 -12.42 -11.70 43.41
C ARG A 573 -13.70 -10.84 43.53
N ARG A 574 -14.63 -10.98 42.60
CA ARG A 574 -15.95 -10.35 42.66
C ARG A 574 -16.74 -10.79 43.87
N ARG A 575 -16.54 -12.03 44.33
CA ARG A 575 -17.10 -12.59 45.55
C ARG A 575 -16.24 -12.29 46.81
N ARG A 576 -15.30 -11.35 46.73
CA ARG A 576 -14.37 -10.96 47.82
C ARG A 576 -13.45 -12.11 48.27
N VAL A 577 -13.22 -13.13 47.46
CA VAL A 577 -12.25 -14.21 47.74
C VAL A 577 -10.99 -13.91 46.92
N CYS A 578 -9.89 -13.60 47.60
CA CYS A 578 -8.60 -13.31 46.94
C CYS A 578 -7.72 -14.56 46.97
N ASP A 579 -7.69 -15.32 45.89
CA ASP A 579 -6.85 -16.52 45.77
C ASP A 579 -5.37 -16.17 45.54
N LEU A 580 -5.12 -14.98 44.99
CA LEU A 580 -3.78 -14.48 44.70
C LEU A 580 -3.50 -13.20 45.48
N PRO A 581 -2.27 -13.06 46.06
CA PRO A 581 -1.78 -11.78 46.58
C PRO A 581 -1.87 -10.70 45.48
N GLU A 582 -2.06 -9.43 45.88
CA GLU A 582 -2.28 -8.32 44.94
C GLU A 582 -1.17 -8.18 43.91
N ASP A 583 0.10 -8.31 44.37
CA ASP A 583 1.27 -8.24 43.45
C ASP A 583 1.28 -9.38 42.43
N CYS A 584 0.86 -10.58 42.84
CA CYS A 584 0.77 -11.72 41.93
C CYS A 584 -0.39 -11.55 40.94
N TRP A 585 -1.51 -10.98 41.39
CA TRP A 585 -2.64 -10.66 40.55
C TRP A 585 -2.28 -9.61 39.49
N LEU A 586 -1.62 -8.52 39.87
CA LEU A 586 -1.21 -7.46 38.97
C LEU A 586 -0.22 -7.98 37.88
N ARG A 587 0.76 -8.79 38.32
CA ARG A 587 1.68 -9.43 37.34
C ARG A 587 0.97 -10.38 36.38
N TRP A 588 0.04 -11.20 36.92
CA TRP A 588 -0.77 -12.09 36.10
C TRP A 588 -1.65 -11.33 35.07
N ALA A 589 -2.33 -10.29 35.54
CA ALA A 589 -3.16 -9.43 34.71
C ALA A 589 -2.34 -8.69 33.62
N LEU A 590 -1.17 -8.16 33.98
CA LEU A 590 -0.28 -7.49 33.02
C LEU A 590 0.27 -8.47 31.98
N ALA A 591 0.68 -9.67 32.39
CA ALA A 591 1.12 -10.72 31.47
C ALA A 591 0.01 -11.10 30.49
N GLY A 592 -1.23 -11.22 30.96
CA GLY A 592 -2.37 -11.46 30.08
C GLY A 592 -2.70 -10.31 29.17
N ALA A 593 -2.69 -9.09 29.68
CA ALA A 593 -2.93 -7.91 28.85
C ALA A 593 -1.92 -7.81 27.69
N LEU A 594 -0.65 -8.09 27.94
CA LEU A 594 0.40 -8.02 26.94
C LEU A 594 0.46 -9.27 26.06
N CYS A 595 0.43 -10.48 26.61
CA CYS A 595 0.62 -11.71 25.83
C CYS A 595 -0.70 -12.21 25.22
N ALA A 596 -1.75 -12.44 26.04
CA ALA A 596 -3.05 -12.86 25.51
C ALA A 596 -3.75 -11.74 24.73
N GLY A 597 -3.69 -10.50 25.23
CA GLY A 597 -4.15 -9.32 24.52
C GLY A 597 -3.36 -9.09 23.24
N GLY A 598 -2.03 -9.26 23.25
CA GLY A 598 -1.17 -9.19 22.08
C GLY A 598 -1.53 -10.21 21.00
N TRP A 599 -1.80 -11.44 21.41
CA TRP A 599 -2.34 -12.45 20.49
C TRP A 599 -3.69 -12.01 19.92
N ALA A 600 -4.63 -11.61 20.75
CA ALA A 600 -5.98 -11.25 20.32
C ALA A 600 -5.99 -10.08 19.32
N VAL A 601 -5.27 -9.00 19.60
CA VAL A 601 -5.23 -7.83 18.70
C VAL A 601 -4.48 -8.10 17.38
N ASN A 602 -3.53 -9.05 17.36
CA ASN A 602 -2.81 -9.44 16.14
C ASN A 602 -3.48 -10.61 15.40
N TYR A 603 -4.57 -11.17 15.91
CA TYR A 603 -5.27 -12.31 15.29
C TYR A 603 -6.72 -11.99 14.91
N VAL A 604 -7.52 -11.48 15.85
CA VAL A 604 -8.96 -11.27 15.67
C VAL A 604 -9.30 -10.34 14.49
N PRO A 605 -8.55 -9.25 14.22
CA PRO A 605 -8.90 -8.37 13.11
C PRO A 605 -8.88 -9.03 11.73
N PHE A 606 -8.13 -10.12 11.56
CA PHE A 606 -8.07 -10.83 10.28
C PHE A 606 -9.39 -11.49 9.88
N PHE A 607 -10.30 -11.75 10.83
CA PHE A 607 -11.66 -12.22 10.53
C PHE A 607 -12.55 -11.17 9.85
N LEU A 608 -12.17 -9.89 9.93
CA LEU A 608 -12.90 -8.78 9.36
C LEU A 608 -12.26 -8.27 8.06
N MET A 609 -11.15 -8.87 7.63
CA MET A 609 -10.42 -8.43 6.43
C MET A 609 -10.90 -9.21 5.19
N GLU A 610 -11.32 -8.49 4.14
CA GLU A 610 -11.72 -9.06 2.85
C GLU A 610 -10.54 -9.32 1.89
N LYS A 611 -9.29 -9.06 2.31
CA LYS A 611 -8.09 -9.27 1.48
C LYS A 611 -7.63 -10.73 1.52
N THR A 612 -6.89 -11.15 0.49
CA THR A 612 -6.23 -12.46 0.45
C THR A 612 -5.28 -12.61 1.65
N LEU A 613 -5.52 -13.62 2.47
CA LEU A 613 -4.80 -13.87 3.71
C LEU A 613 -3.89 -15.11 3.59
N PHE A 614 -2.80 -15.12 4.38
CA PHE A 614 -1.79 -16.18 4.35
C PHE A 614 -1.33 -16.54 5.77
N LEU A 615 -0.85 -17.75 5.96
CA LEU A 615 -0.35 -18.28 7.24
C LEU A 615 0.67 -17.36 7.96
N TYR A 616 1.53 -16.66 7.22
CA TYR A 616 2.55 -15.79 7.83
C TYR A 616 1.95 -14.58 8.56
N HIS A 617 0.71 -14.19 8.29
CA HIS A 617 0.03 -13.12 9.03
C HIS A 617 -0.22 -13.49 10.51
N TYR A 618 -0.25 -14.79 10.83
CA TYR A 618 -0.44 -15.26 12.19
C TYR A 618 0.83 -15.19 13.05
N LEU A 619 2.01 -15.11 12.46
CA LEU A 619 3.28 -15.21 13.20
C LEU A 619 3.49 -14.14 14.28
N PRO A 620 3.09 -12.86 14.10
CA PRO A 620 3.12 -11.89 15.18
C PRO A 620 2.25 -12.30 16.38
N ALA A 621 1.04 -12.83 16.13
CA ALA A 621 0.15 -13.34 17.17
C ALA A 621 0.75 -14.56 17.87
N LEU A 622 1.32 -15.51 17.11
CA LEU A 622 2.00 -16.67 17.64
C LEU A 622 3.15 -16.31 18.59
N ALA A 623 3.94 -15.30 18.25
CA ALA A 623 5.04 -14.84 19.10
C ALA A 623 4.52 -14.46 20.51
N PHE A 624 3.39 -13.78 20.60
CA PHE A 624 2.76 -13.44 21.88
C PHE A 624 2.22 -14.67 22.62
N GLN A 625 1.67 -15.66 21.91
CA GLN A 625 1.25 -16.93 22.53
C GLN A 625 2.43 -17.72 23.08
N ILE A 626 3.55 -17.75 22.37
CA ILE A 626 4.77 -18.42 22.82
C ILE A 626 5.30 -17.78 24.11
N LEU A 627 5.20 -16.44 24.25
CA LEU A 627 5.56 -15.76 25.50
C LEU A 627 4.62 -16.13 26.65
N LEU A 628 3.32 -16.32 26.38
CA LEU A 628 2.32 -16.68 27.38
C LEU A 628 2.50 -18.10 27.91
N LEU A 629 2.94 -19.03 27.08
CA LEU A 629 3.02 -20.45 27.41
C LEU A 629 3.87 -20.74 28.67
N PRO A 630 5.15 -20.32 28.78
CA PRO A 630 5.93 -20.56 29.99
C PRO A 630 5.39 -19.83 31.23
N VAL A 631 4.73 -18.67 31.05
CA VAL A 631 4.05 -17.94 32.11
C VAL A 631 2.91 -18.78 32.72
N VAL A 632 2.11 -19.41 31.88
CA VAL A 632 1.02 -20.30 32.30
C VAL A 632 1.57 -21.55 32.97
N LEU A 633 2.62 -22.18 32.38
CA LEU A 633 3.26 -23.36 32.97
C LEU A 633 3.83 -23.08 34.36
N GLU A 634 4.49 -21.94 34.56
CA GLU A 634 4.99 -21.52 35.87
C GLU A 634 3.83 -21.29 36.89
N HIS A 635 2.77 -20.65 36.43
CA HIS A 635 1.60 -20.41 37.28
C HIS A 635 0.92 -21.72 37.72
N VAL A 636 0.74 -22.67 36.79
CA VAL A 636 0.20 -24.01 37.09
C VAL A 636 1.10 -24.73 38.09
N SER A 637 2.42 -24.78 37.83
CA SER A 637 3.38 -25.42 38.73
C SER A 637 3.38 -24.81 40.14
N GLY A 638 3.38 -23.47 40.22
CA GLY A 638 3.53 -22.76 41.50
C GLY A 638 2.27 -22.66 42.32
N ARG A 639 1.07 -22.65 41.70
CA ARG A 639 -0.21 -22.37 42.36
C ARG A 639 -1.19 -23.55 42.35
N LEU A 640 -1.20 -24.37 41.32
CA LEU A 640 -2.13 -25.48 41.20
C LEU A 640 -1.50 -26.79 41.77
N CYS A 641 -0.19 -27.00 41.60
CA CYS A 641 0.52 -28.12 42.16
C CYS A 641 0.86 -27.86 43.64
N ARG A 642 0.09 -28.43 44.56
CA ARG A 642 0.21 -28.18 46.01
C ARG A 642 1.29 -29.02 46.67
N SER A 643 1.46 -30.30 46.26
CA SER A 643 2.46 -31.19 46.85
C SER A 643 3.78 -31.15 46.07
N GLN A 644 4.88 -31.51 46.78
CA GLN A 644 6.21 -31.62 46.14
C GLN A 644 6.20 -32.66 45.00
N LEU A 645 5.51 -33.79 45.23
CA LEU A 645 5.35 -34.83 44.24
C LEU A 645 4.66 -34.31 42.98
N GLN A 646 3.54 -33.57 43.13
CA GLN A 646 2.83 -32.97 41.97
C GLN A 646 3.73 -32.02 41.19
N ARG A 647 4.53 -31.20 41.87
CA ARG A 647 5.49 -30.29 41.22
C ARG A 647 6.56 -31.05 40.43
N SER A 648 7.10 -32.12 41.03
CA SER A 648 8.12 -32.95 40.38
C SER A 648 7.54 -33.68 39.17
N CYS A 649 6.34 -34.27 39.30
CA CYS A 649 5.67 -34.94 38.17
C CYS A 649 5.34 -33.90 37.02
N PHE A 650 4.84 -32.73 37.39
CA PHE A 650 4.56 -31.67 36.41
C PHE A 650 5.85 -31.19 35.73
N GLY A 651 6.95 -31.01 36.49
CA GLY A 651 8.25 -30.67 35.93
C GLY A 651 8.76 -31.73 34.92
N ALA A 652 8.62 -33.00 35.29
CA ALA A 652 8.98 -34.10 34.34
C ALA A 652 8.12 -34.06 33.05
N LEU A 653 6.81 -33.79 33.20
CA LEU A 653 5.94 -33.62 32.02
C LEU A 653 6.36 -32.45 31.14
N VAL A 654 6.72 -31.31 31.75
CA VAL A 654 7.21 -30.12 31.00
C VAL A 654 8.51 -30.43 30.28
N VAL A 655 9.45 -31.17 30.90
CA VAL A 655 10.69 -31.59 30.27
C VAL A 655 10.40 -32.53 29.10
N ALA A 656 9.55 -33.55 29.28
CA ALA A 656 9.16 -34.48 28.21
C ALA A 656 8.45 -33.76 27.05
N TRP A 657 7.56 -32.84 27.36
CA TRP A 657 6.92 -31.98 26.36
C TRP A 657 7.93 -31.13 25.58
N PHE A 658 8.88 -30.50 26.27
CA PHE A 658 9.93 -29.71 25.60
C PHE A 658 10.83 -30.57 24.72
N ALA A 659 11.19 -31.79 25.17
CA ALA A 659 11.92 -32.74 24.36
C ALA A 659 11.13 -33.12 23.09
N SER A 660 9.80 -33.29 23.20
CA SER A 660 8.95 -33.57 22.04
C SER A 660 8.93 -32.38 21.07
N ALA A 661 8.87 -31.12 21.57
CA ALA A 661 8.98 -29.94 20.73
C ALA A 661 10.31 -29.84 19.98
N CYS A 662 11.42 -30.15 20.67
CA CYS A 662 12.74 -30.23 20.05
C CYS A 662 12.82 -31.34 19.00
N HIS A 663 12.24 -32.53 19.29
CA HIS A 663 12.18 -33.65 18.35
C HIS A 663 11.43 -33.26 17.05
N VAL A 664 10.25 -32.64 17.19
CA VAL A 664 9.45 -32.14 16.04
C VAL A 664 10.21 -31.08 15.26
N SER A 665 10.84 -30.12 15.95
CA SER A 665 11.67 -29.11 15.29
C SER A 665 12.79 -29.72 14.44
N ASN A 666 13.48 -30.73 14.98
CA ASN A 666 14.53 -31.43 14.25
C ASN A 666 14.00 -32.30 13.09
N THR A 667 12.83 -32.91 13.25
CA THR A 667 12.17 -33.73 12.21
C THR A 667 11.74 -32.83 11.02
N LEU A 668 11.23 -31.62 11.28
CA LEU A 668 10.84 -30.66 10.24
C LEU A 668 12.03 -29.87 9.68
N ARG A 669 13.23 -30.01 10.23
CA ARG A 669 14.44 -29.29 9.80
C ARG A 669 14.70 -29.34 8.29
N PRO A 670 14.58 -30.46 7.58
CA PRO A 670 14.82 -30.52 6.13
C PRO A 670 13.87 -29.61 5.35
N LEU A 671 12.61 -29.42 5.79
CA LEU A 671 11.62 -28.54 5.17
C LEU A 671 11.82 -27.07 5.59
N THR A 672 12.46 -26.82 6.74
CA THR A 672 12.80 -25.47 7.21
C THR A 672 14.03 -24.91 6.52
N TYR A 673 15.04 -25.78 6.29
CA TYR A 673 16.35 -25.37 5.76
C TYR A 673 16.52 -25.67 4.27
N GLY A 674 15.83 -26.65 3.72
CA GLY A 674 15.98 -27.09 2.33
C GLY A 674 17.39 -27.62 2.00
N ASP A 675 18.13 -28.10 3.02
CA ASP A 675 19.53 -28.47 2.94
C ASP A 675 19.73 -29.89 2.45
N ARG A 676 18.68 -30.71 2.38
CA ARG A 676 18.72 -32.10 2.00
C ARG A 676 17.74 -32.46 0.90
N SER A 677 18.17 -33.31 -0.01
CA SER A 677 17.29 -34.02 -0.93
C SER A 677 16.69 -35.21 -0.20
N LEU A 678 15.36 -35.19 0.00
CA LEU A 678 14.64 -36.28 0.67
C LEU A 678 14.08 -37.27 -0.35
N SER A 679 14.04 -38.55 0.01
CA SER A 679 13.36 -39.56 -0.78
C SER A 679 11.83 -39.36 -0.76
N PRO A 680 11.09 -39.88 -1.76
CA PRO A 680 9.62 -39.79 -1.76
C PRO A 680 8.95 -40.40 -0.53
N SER A 681 9.56 -41.47 0.07
CA SER A 681 9.08 -42.09 1.30
C SER A 681 9.27 -41.18 2.52
N GLU A 682 10.43 -40.51 2.63
CA GLU A 682 10.68 -39.55 3.71
C GLU A 682 9.78 -38.32 3.61
N LEU A 683 9.57 -37.80 2.41
CA LEU A 683 8.64 -36.68 2.19
C LEU A 683 7.20 -37.07 2.58
N LYS A 684 6.78 -38.31 2.26
CA LYS A 684 5.46 -38.80 2.66
C LYS A 684 5.35 -38.95 4.19
N ALA A 685 6.43 -39.38 4.86
CA ALA A 685 6.47 -39.45 6.32
C ALA A 685 6.42 -38.09 7.01
N LEU A 686 6.93 -37.02 6.36
CA LEU A 686 6.85 -35.63 6.87
C LEU A 686 5.52 -34.98 6.59
N ARG A 687 4.69 -35.50 5.72
CA ARG A 687 3.35 -34.98 5.40
C ARG A 687 2.35 -35.49 6.44
N TRP A 688 2.34 -34.86 7.60
CA TRP A 688 1.44 -35.24 8.69
C TRP A 688 0.00 -34.84 8.48
N LYS A 689 -0.25 -33.85 7.60
CA LYS A 689 -1.58 -33.43 7.18
C LYS A 689 -1.69 -33.43 5.66
N ASP A 690 -2.83 -33.86 5.15
CA ASP A 690 -3.08 -33.91 3.70
C ASP A 690 -3.15 -32.52 3.08
N SER A 691 -3.51 -31.50 3.87
CA SER A 691 -3.55 -30.10 3.48
C SER A 691 -2.16 -29.45 3.28
N TRP A 692 -1.08 -30.10 3.74
CA TRP A 692 0.26 -29.58 3.52
C TRP A 692 0.73 -29.87 2.10
N ASP A 693 1.02 -28.83 1.32
CA ASP A 693 1.42 -28.91 -0.09
C ASP A 693 2.88 -29.32 -0.26
N ILE A 694 3.27 -30.44 0.34
CA ILE A 694 4.60 -31.03 0.16
C ILE A 694 4.63 -31.75 -1.18
N LEU A 695 5.47 -31.27 -2.10
CA LEU A 695 5.56 -31.81 -3.44
C LEU A 695 6.42 -33.09 -3.45
N ILE A 696 5.78 -34.20 -3.79
CA ILE A 696 6.45 -35.50 -3.94
C ILE A 696 6.59 -35.77 -5.43
N ARG A 697 7.81 -35.64 -5.96
CA ARG A 697 8.10 -36.00 -7.35
C ARG A 697 8.20 -37.53 -7.45
N LYS A 698 7.44 -38.11 -8.35
CA LYS A 698 7.68 -39.49 -8.81
C LYS A 698 8.80 -39.42 -9.84
N TYR A 699 9.94 -40.03 -9.57
CA TYR A 699 11.00 -40.21 -10.53
C TYR A 699 10.61 -41.28 -11.53
#